data_8f7f50478ed294384b9a29e8be97ecc7
#
_entry.id   8f7f50478ed294384b9a29e8be97ecc7
#
_cell.length_a   1.000
_cell.length_b   1.000
_cell.length_c   1.000
_cell.angle_alpha   90.00
_cell.angle_beta   90.00
_cell.angle_gamma   90.00
#
_symmetry.space_group_name_H-M   'P 1'
#
loop_
_entity.id
_entity.type
_entity.pdbx_description
1 polymer ?
#
loop_
_entity_poly.entity_id
_entity_poly.type
_entity_poly.pdbx_seq_one_letter_code
_entity_poly.pdbx_strand_id
1 'polypeptide(L)'
;MTTTPETTILIRAFNEERWLPEVFQALDTQRYRDFEVLLVDSGSTDRTRDIAAANGARIVRLRSEDFTFGHSLNVGVTESKGKFIAILSAHAIPADEAWLDRLVAPLRREQVAMVYGGQRGHELSKFSEARDFERMFPEQQHDEVDPEIPFANNANSSIRRDLWERHPFDEGLPGLEDIEWAKYWMERGRTVTYEPGACIIHVHTETWAQVRRRYHREGMAARWVRTKLLRQIPGEIWRELRWGVWDLALAGSQRQLGKVGGEILRFRYEKLVGTVRGIVDSRGLSNPARRSEMFFQTGFTAVAVQGPHKARLEERVLPSLKPGEVLVRVAYVGICGTDIEILEGSLGYYKSGMASYPIVPGHESSGTIAAVGPRVTGIEEGERVVVECIQGCGECADCKRDEAIRCRDRKEVGVIGQDGAYAEYLVTRARYVHRVPDSVTLAQAALAEPLAVVIKGLRRLGSSPSGDPPRRCAVIGAGAIGQFAARVLKLRGHDVTVFDRERSRLDYLGDGIATSTVFEHIDTFEWIVEATGSHEVLMTVLKQCATGCTMLLMGLPYGSHSFSFESMVAFDRSIVGTVGSSAADFAEALRTLPLIDTSCFVQKAFPLAEFDKAWALVRSRSVLKVMLQPDGGAAAPAAQPGSVREHVST
;
A
#
# COMPACT_ATOMS: atom_id res chain seq x y z
N MET A 1 7.47 44.76 6.80
CA MET A 1 7.92 43.96 7.94
C MET A 1 6.85 42.92 8.19
N THR A 2 7.11 41.69 7.89
CA THR A 2 6.19 40.59 8.22
C THR A 2 6.20 40.41 9.72
N THR A 3 5.13 40.78 10.40
CA THR A 3 4.98 40.57 11.85
C THR A 3 5.02 39.05 12.12
N THR A 4 5.80 38.65 13.12
CA THR A 4 5.84 37.27 13.60
C THR A 4 4.45 36.94 14.16
N PRO A 5 3.78 35.88 13.72
CA PRO A 5 2.44 35.52 14.22
C PRO A 5 2.47 35.19 15.72
N GLU A 6 1.42 35.57 16.46
CA GLU A 6 1.33 35.25 17.90
C GLU A 6 1.22 33.72 18.10
N THR A 7 0.53 33.01 17.19
CA THR A 7 0.24 31.58 17.32
C THR A 7 0.70 30.79 16.08
N THR A 8 1.22 29.59 16.30
CA THR A 8 1.39 28.59 15.24
C THR A 8 0.40 27.45 15.45
N ILE A 9 -0.42 27.14 14.45
CA ILE A 9 -1.20 25.91 14.41
C ILE A 9 -0.29 24.83 13.85
N LEU A 10 0.07 23.87 14.69
CA LEU A 10 0.92 22.73 14.35
C LEU A 10 0.07 21.51 14.06
N ILE A 11 0.07 21.06 12.81
CA ILE A 11 -0.67 19.89 12.36
C ILE A 11 0.33 18.76 12.06
N ARG A 12 0.16 17.59 12.70
CA ARG A 12 0.88 16.37 12.33
C ARG A 12 0.04 15.56 11.36
N ALA A 13 0.65 15.15 10.23
CA ALA A 13 -0.06 14.43 9.19
C ALA A 13 0.73 13.23 8.66
N PHE A 14 -0.02 12.16 8.33
CA PHE A 14 0.45 11.01 7.58
C PHE A 14 -0.72 10.40 6.82
N ASN A 15 -0.80 10.59 5.49
CA ASN A 15 -1.88 10.10 4.61
C ASN A 15 -3.27 10.59 5.06
N GLU A 16 -3.45 11.90 5.11
CA GLU A 16 -4.66 12.56 5.61
C GLU A 16 -5.42 13.34 4.50
N GLU A 17 -5.22 12.99 3.22
CA GLU A 17 -5.87 13.69 2.10
C GLU A 17 -7.39 13.76 2.22
N ARG A 18 -7.99 12.79 2.93
CA ARG A 18 -9.44 12.69 3.09
C ARG A 18 -10.02 13.78 3.98
N TRP A 19 -9.36 14.09 5.11
CA TRP A 19 -9.92 14.96 6.15
C TRP A 19 -9.31 16.35 6.18
N LEU A 20 -8.09 16.47 5.66
CA LEU A 20 -7.35 17.71 5.68
C LEU A 20 -8.08 18.88 4.98
N PRO A 21 -8.84 18.70 3.87
CA PRO A 21 -9.63 19.77 3.28
C PRO A 21 -10.67 20.38 4.25
N GLU A 22 -11.37 19.56 5.02
CA GLU A 22 -12.35 20.03 6.00
C GLU A 22 -11.68 20.74 7.17
N VAL A 23 -10.51 20.26 7.61
CA VAL A 23 -9.71 20.94 8.64
C VAL A 23 -9.31 22.33 8.15
N PHE A 24 -8.75 22.48 6.95
CA PHE A 24 -8.36 23.80 6.42
C PHE A 24 -9.56 24.71 6.22
N GLN A 25 -10.69 24.21 5.75
CA GLN A 25 -11.93 24.98 5.63
C GLN A 25 -12.36 25.55 7.00
N ALA A 26 -12.29 24.75 8.07
CA ALA A 26 -12.60 25.22 9.41
C ALA A 26 -11.57 26.22 9.96
N LEU A 27 -10.27 26.10 9.59
CA LEU A 27 -9.25 27.06 9.95
C LEU A 27 -9.45 28.41 9.23
N ASP A 28 -9.90 28.40 7.99
CA ASP A 28 -10.19 29.62 7.22
C ASP A 28 -11.32 30.45 7.81
N THR A 29 -12.24 29.84 8.57
CA THR A 29 -13.36 30.53 9.20
C THR A 29 -12.99 31.12 10.59
N GLN A 30 -11.83 30.83 11.15
CA GLN A 30 -11.47 31.28 12.50
C GLN A 30 -11.48 32.82 12.62
N ARG A 31 -12.03 33.35 13.72
CA ARG A 31 -12.03 34.79 14.03
C ARG A 31 -10.65 35.30 14.43
N TYR A 32 -9.90 34.51 15.18
CA TYR A 32 -8.52 34.81 15.52
C TYR A 32 -7.63 34.63 14.27
N ARG A 33 -6.95 35.70 13.83
CA ARG A 33 -6.24 35.74 12.55
C ARG A 33 -4.71 35.82 12.66
N ASP A 34 -4.18 36.06 13.86
CA ASP A 34 -2.74 36.21 14.07
C ASP A 34 -2.07 34.84 14.25
N PHE A 35 -2.14 34.01 13.20
CA PHE A 35 -1.54 32.68 13.21
C PHE A 35 -0.90 32.30 11.87
N GLU A 36 0.07 31.39 11.93
CA GLU A 36 0.54 30.58 10.80
C GLU A 36 0.07 29.13 10.95
N VAL A 37 0.00 28.39 9.83
CA VAL A 37 -0.20 26.93 9.84
C VAL A 37 1.09 26.26 9.44
N LEU A 38 1.56 25.33 10.28
CA LEU A 38 2.71 24.47 10.05
C LEU A 38 2.26 23.02 10.04
N LEU A 39 2.49 22.33 8.93
CA LEU A 39 2.21 20.91 8.81
C LEU A 39 3.51 20.12 8.88
N VAL A 40 3.62 19.20 9.83
CA VAL A 40 4.70 18.20 9.92
C VAL A 40 4.23 16.92 9.23
N ASP A 41 4.77 16.68 8.06
CA ASP A 41 4.48 15.51 7.24
C ASP A 41 5.44 14.37 7.55
N SER A 42 4.94 13.27 8.04
CA SER A 42 5.71 12.10 8.46
C SER A 42 5.90 11.06 7.33
N GLY A 43 6.02 11.56 6.06
CA GLY A 43 6.23 10.71 4.89
C GLY A 43 4.95 10.34 4.17
N SER A 44 3.96 11.23 4.07
CA SER A 44 2.72 10.99 3.31
C SER A 44 2.99 10.69 1.84
N THR A 45 2.25 9.73 1.31
CA THR A 45 2.34 9.25 -0.08
C THR A 45 1.09 9.62 -0.91
N ASP A 46 0.08 10.19 -0.25
CA ASP A 46 -1.16 10.70 -0.84
C ASP A 46 -1.06 12.21 -1.12
N ARG A 47 -2.19 12.87 -1.36
CA ARG A 47 -2.26 14.31 -1.64
C ARG A 47 -2.17 15.21 -0.40
N THR A 48 -1.86 14.68 0.77
CA THR A 48 -1.77 15.43 2.05
C THR A 48 -0.94 16.71 1.89
N ARG A 49 0.26 16.61 1.30
CA ARG A 49 1.18 17.74 1.13
C ARG A 49 0.66 18.77 0.13
N ASP A 50 0.07 18.31 -0.96
CA ASP A 50 -0.46 19.18 -2.01
C ASP A 50 -1.64 20.00 -1.46
N ILE A 51 -2.51 19.38 -0.67
CA ILE A 51 -3.64 20.03 0.00
C ILE A 51 -3.13 21.08 0.98
N ALA A 52 -2.14 20.73 1.81
CA ALA A 52 -1.56 21.66 2.77
C ALA A 52 -0.92 22.87 2.09
N ALA A 53 -0.13 22.64 1.03
CA ALA A 53 0.52 23.71 0.27
C ALA A 53 -0.51 24.63 -0.42
N ALA A 54 -1.57 24.06 -1.01
CA ALA A 54 -2.64 24.82 -1.66
C ALA A 54 -3.40 25.73 -0.68
N ASN A 55 -3.44 25.36 0.62
CA ASN A 55 -4.05 26.17 1.69
C ASN A 55 -3.03 27.05 2.45
N GLY A 56 -1.84 27.26 1.90
CA GLY A 56 -0.84 28.19 2.44
C GLY A 56 -0.12 27.69 3.69
N ALA A 57 -0.22 26.43 4.05
CA ALA A 57 0.53 25.85 5.16
C ALA A 57 2.03 25.71 4.81
N ARG A 58 2.89 26.02 5.75
CA ARG A 58 4.31 25.71 5.67
C ARG A 58 4.51 24.21 6.02
N ILE A 59 5.24 23.48 5.18
CA ILE A 59 5.41 22.04 5.33
C ILE A 59 6.82 21.72 5.79
N VAL A 60 6.93 20.96 6.88
CA VAL A 60 8.16 20.35 7.38
C VAL A 60 8.08 18.85 7.13
N ARG A 61 9.07 18.31 6.44
CA ARG A 61 9.13 16.88 6.14
C ARG A 61 9.96 16.16 7.19
N LEU A 62 9.36 15.13 7.77
CA LEU A 62 10.02 14.20 8.66
C LEU A 62 10.16 12.86 7.94
N ARG A 63 11.34 12.23 8.02
CA ARG A 63 11.47 10.86 7.50
C ARG A 63 10.66 9.92 8.37
N SER A 64 9.96 9.00 7.75
CA SER A 64 9.11 8.04 8.46
C SER A 64 9.87 7.25 9.53
N GLU A 65 11.14 6.94 9.28
CA GLU A 65 12.02 6.24 10.23
C GLU A 65 12.38 7.05 11.49
N ASP A 66 12.32 8.37 11.42
CA ASP A 66 12.62 9.27 12.54
C ASP A 66 11.36 9.61 13.35
N PHE A 67 10.20 9.17 12.91
CA PHE A 67 8.95 9.52 13.55
C PHE A 67 8.83 8.93 14.96
N THR A 68 8.57 9.80 15.93
CA THR A 68 7.85 9.50 17.17
C THR A 68 6.84 10.62 17.39
N PHE A 69 5.85 10.41 18.25
CA PHE A 69 4.89 11.48 18.55
C PHE A 69 5.59 12.71 19.15
N GLY A 70 6.49 12.49 20.12
CA GLY A 70 7.29 13.58 20.73
C GLY A 70 8.23 14.23 19.71
N HIS A 71 8.98 13.45 18.92
CA HIS A 71 9.94 14.00 17.95
C HIS A 71 9.25 14.85 16.89
N SER A 72 8.12 14.38 16.32
CA SER A 72 7.37 15.16 15.31
C SER A 72 6.86 16.49 15.86
N LEU A 73 6.43 16.52 17.12
CA LEU A 73 6.05 17.77 17.78
C LEU A 73 7.26 18.67 18.03
N ASN A 74 8.37 18.12 18.53
CA ASN A 74 9.58 18.90 18.79
C ASN A 74 10.14 19.55 17.52
N VAL A 75 10.19 18.80 16.42
CA VAL A 75 10.56 19.36 15.11
C VAL A 75 9.59 20.46 14.68
N GLY A 76 8.29 20.24 14.82
CA GLY A 76 7.28 21.24 14.48
C GLY A 76 7.37 22.49 15.34
N VAL A 77 7.57 22.37 16.65
CA VAL A 77 7.74 23.55 17.53
C VAL A 77 9.05 24.29 17.23
N THR A 78 10.14 23.58 16.95
CA THR A 78 11.41 24.18 16.55
C THR A 78 11.26 25.05 15.30
N GLU A 79 10.56 24.55 14.30
CA GLU A 79 10.34 25.22 13.02
C GLU A 79 9.23 26.30 13.08
N SER A 80 8.39 26.31 14.09
CA SER A 80 7.28 27.25 14.24
C SER A 80 7.78 28.66 14.67
N LYS A 81 6.93 29.69 14.49
CA LYS A 81 7.28 31.08 14.83
C LYS A 81 6.47 31.67 15.98
N GLY A 82 5.31 31.08 16.26
CA GLY A 82 4.38 31.60 17.25
C GLY A 82 4.90 31.51 18.69
N LYS A 83 4.48 32.45 19.53
CA LYS A 83 4.66 32.41 20.98
C LYS A 83 3.84 31.29 21.62
N PHE A 84 2.65 31.03 21.07
CA PHE A 84 1.76 29.93 21.44
C PHE A 84 1.73 28.90 20.31
N ILE A 85 1.70 27.62 20.67
CA ILE A 85 1.64 26.51 19.74
C ILE A 85 0.33 25.78 19.94
N ALA A 86 -0.60 25.93 19.00
CA ALA A 86 -1.84 25.16 18.98
C ALA A 86 -1.59 23.87 18.20
N ILE A 87 -1.71 22.73 18.87
CA ILE A 87 -1.48 21.40 18.31
C ILE A 87 -2.85 20.82 17.91
N LEU A 88 -2.96 20.43 16.63
CA LEU A 88 -4.18 19.91 16.04
C LEU A 88 -3.90 18.62 15.26
N SER A 89 -4.70 17.57 15.46
CA SER A 89 -4.64 16.37 14.63
C SER A 89 -5.16 16.66 13.22
N ALA A 90 -4.55 16.07 12.19
CA ALA A 90 -4.93 16.29 10.79
C ALA A 90 -6.35 15.77 10.41
N HIS A 91 -7.01 15.04 11.31
CA HIS A 91 -8.39 14.59 11.19
C HIS A 91 -9.27 15.09 12.37
N ALA A 92 -8.90 16.25 12.92
CA ALA A 92 -9.64 16.93 13.97
C ALA A 92 -10.15 18.28 13.44
N ILE A 93 -11.47 18.40 13.26
CA ILE A 93 -12.10 19.55 12.62
C ILE A 93 -12.60 20.52 13.70
N PRO A 94 -12.09 21.78 13.78
CA PRO A 94 -12.63 22.80 14.66
C PRO A 94 -14.15 22.95 14.53
N ALA A 95 -14.87 22.93 15.63
CA ALA A 95 -16.34 22.89 15.60
C ALA A 95 -16.96 24.26 15.32
N ASP A 96 -16.26 25.36 15.57
CA ASP A 96 -16.73 26.72 15.33
C ASP A 96 -15.58 27.72 15.05
N GLU A 97 -15.95 28.93 14.66
CA GLU A 97 -15.05 30.03 14.28
C GLU A 97 -14.28 30.68 15.46
N ALA A 98 -14.60 30.33 16.71
CA ALA A 98 -13.93 30.85 17.91
C ALA A 98 -13.01 29.82 18.58
N TRP A 99 -12.85 28.65 17.97
CA TRP A 99 -12.06 27.53 18.51
C TRP A 99 -10.64 27.98 18.89
N LEU A 100 -9.91 28.62 17.98
CA LEU A 100 -8.51 28.98 18.22
C LEU A 100 -8.36 30.04 19.30
N ASP A 101 -9.22 31.04 19.32
CA ASP A 101 -9.19 32.10 20.35
C ASP A 101 -9.42 31.50 21.74
N ARG A 102 -10.41 30.63 21.89
CA ARG A 102 -10.70 29.95 23.16
C ARG A 102 -9.55 29.05 23.60
N LEU A 103 -8.92 28.34 22.65
CA LEU A 103 -7.82 27.43 22.95
C LEU A 103 -6.54 28.17 23.39
N VAL A 104 -6.31 29.38 22.90
CA VAL A 104 -5.09 30.16 23.17
C VAL A 104 -5.27 31.16 24.31
N ALA A 105 -6.48 31.73 24.49
CA ALA A 105 -6.71 32.80 25.46
C ALA A 105 -6.24 32.47 26.91
N PRO A 106 -6.45 31.26 27.45
CA PRO A 106 -5.97 30.95 28.80
C PRO A 106 -4.46 30.95 28.95
N LEU A 107 -3.67 30.70 27.87
CA LEU A 107 -2.20 30.72 27.92
C LEU A 107 -1.60 32.12 28.18
N ARG A 108 -2.41 33.16 28.05
CA ARG A 108 -1.98 34.53 28.40
C ARG A 108 -1.83 34.72 29.91
N ARG A 109 -2.42 33.83 30.73
CA ARG A 109 -2.17 33.75 32.17
C ARG A 109 -0.86 33.01 32.41
N GLU A 110 0.05 33.65 33.18
CA GLU A 110 1.39 33.08 33.36
C GLU A 110 1.42 31.69 33.96
N GLN A 111 0.50 31.41 34.89
CA GLN A 111 0.42 30.10 35.58
C GLN A 111 -0.02 28.95 34.66
N VAL A 112 -0.67 29.24 33.51
CA VAL A 112 -1.15 28.20 32.60
C VAL A 112 -0.02 27.74 31.68
N ALA A 113 0.32 26.46 31.73
CA ALA A 113 1.31 25.85 30.86
C ALA A 113 0.70 25.32 29.57
N MET A 114 -0.46 24.70 29.67
CA MET A 114 -1.15 24.01 28.59
C MET A 114 -2.66 24.20 28.68
N VAL A 115 -3.30 24.26 27.52
CA VAL A 115 -4.76 24.21 27.38
C VAL A 115 -5.10 23.03 26.49
N TYR A 116 -6.10 22.26 26.84
CA TYR A 116 -6.69 21.27 25.93
C TYR A 116 -8.18 21.54 25.78
N GLY A 117 -8.68 21.30 24.55
CA GLY A 117 -10.06 21.59 24.19
C GLY A 117 -10.98 20.36 24.21
N GLY A 118 -12.28 20.62 24.13
CA GLY A 118 -13.31 19.59 24.01
C GLY A 118 -13.17 18.77 22.73
N GLN A 119 -13.67 17.54 22.77
CA GLN A 119 -13.73 16.65 21.59
C GLN A 119 -15.09 15.98 21.50
N ARG A 120 -15.58 15.82 20.28
CA ARG A 120 -16.81 15.08 19.95
C ARG A 120 -16.51 14.08 18.84
N GLY A 121 -17.17 12.93 18.86
CA GLY A 121 -17.06 11.94 17.79
C GLY A 121 -17.75 12.43 16.51
N HIS A 122 -17.20 12.03 15.37
CA HIS A 122 -17.83 12.19 14.06
C HIS A 122 -18.94 11.14 13.86
N GLU A 123 -19.83 11.34 12.88
CA GLU A 123 -20.89 10.37 12.54
C GLU A 123 -20.34 8.97 12.18
N LEU A 124 -19.11 8.91 11.65
CA LEU A 124 -18.42 7.66 11.32
C LEU A 124 -17.71 7.01 12.51
N SER A 125 -17.64 7.68 13.66
CA SER A 125 -17.02 7.12 14.86
C SER A 125 -17.86 5.96 15.42
N LYS A 126 -17.19 4.97 15.98
CA LYS A 126 -17.88 3.86 16.64
C LYS A 126 -18.71 4.36 17.82
N PHE A 127 -19.87 3.74 18.05
CA PHE A 127 -20.82 4.17 19.09
C PHE A 127 -20.14 4.36 20.45
N SER A 128 -19.42 3.35 20.94
CA SER A 128 -18.75 3.44 22.24
C SER A 128 -17.61 4.47 22.27
N GLU A 129 -16.98 4.75 21.14
CA GLU A 129 -15.92 5.75 21.04
C GLU A 129 -16.46 7.17 21.15
N ALA A 130 -17.57 7.46 20.47
CA ALA A 130 -18.27 8.73 20.64
C ALA A 130 -18.72 8.94 22.09
N ARG A 131 -19.21 7.88 22.76
CA ARG A 131 -19.55 7.92 24.17
C ARG A 131 -18.34 8.13 25.09
N ASP A 132 -17.17 7.60 24.73
CA ASP A 132 -15.94 7.82 25.48
C ASP A 132 -15.49 9.28 25.39
N PHE A 133 -15.61 9.93 24.22
CA PHE A 133 -15.37 11.38 24.10
C PHE A 133 -16.29 12.18 25.01
N GLU A 134 -17.59 11.90 25.07
CA GLU A 134 -18.51 12.60 25.94
C GLU A 134 -18.17 12.44 27.44
N ARG A 135 -17.62 11.29 27.83
CA ARG A 135 -17.20 11.02 29.22
C ARG A 135 -15.89 11.71 29.59
N MET A 136 -14.96 11.78 28.63
CA MET A 136 -13.62 12.35 28.85
C MET A 136 -13.60 13.88 28.70
N PHE A 137 -14.52 14.45 27.94
CA PHE A 137 -14.59 15.88 27.63
C PHE A 137 -15.94 16.48 28.07
N PRO A 138 -16.12 16.72 29.38
CA PRO A 138 -17.37 17.27 29.95
C PRO A 138 -17.61 18.72 29.47
N GLU A 139 -18.81 19.24 29.72
CA GLU A 139 -19.16 20.61 29.31
C GLU A 139 -18.59 21.69 30.27
N GLN A 140 -18.11 21.32 31.45
CA GLN A 140 -17.57 22.27 32.42
C GLN A 140 -16.08 22.49 32.24
N GLN A 141 -15.69 23.77 32.19
CA GLN A 141 -14.30 24.19 32.25
C GLN A 141 -13.70 23.91 33.63
N HIS A 142 -12.47 23.43 33.68
CA HIS A 142 -11.73 23.22 34.91
C HIS A 142 -10.21 23.30 34.67
N ASP A 143 -9.47 23.47 35.77
CA ASP A 143 -8.02 23.40 35.78
C ASP A 143 -7.58 22.05 36.38
N GLU A 144 -6.69 21.34 35.67
CA GLU A 144 -6.00 20.16 36.15
C GLU A 144 -4.87 20.63 37.08
N VAL A 145 -4.93 20.26 38.33
CA VAL A 145 -3.97 20.67 39.38
C VAL A 145 -3.30 19.53 40.09
N ASP A 146 -3.84 18.31 39.98
CA ASP A 146 -3.30 17.10 40.62
C ASP A 146 -2.34 16.36 39.67
N PRO A 147 -1.02 16.42 39.90
CA PRO A 147 -0.06 15.72 39.04
C PRO A 147 -0.12 14.19 39.17
N GLU A 148 -0.85 13.62 40.10
CA GLU A 148 -1.06 12.17 40.21
C GLU A 148 -2.14 11.68 39.20
N ILE A 149 -3.01 12.57 38.74
CA ILE A 149 -4.08 12.29 37.80
C ILE A 149 -4.02 13.29 36.61
N PRO A 150 -2.87 13.41 35.91
CA PRO A 150 -2.75 14.37 34.84
C PRO A 150 -3.62 13.94 33.66
N PHE A 151 -4.26 14.92 32.99
CA PHE A 151 -4.94 14.70 31.73
C PHE A 151 -4.63 15.84 30.76
N ALA A 152 -4.36 15.48 29.52
CA ALA A 152 -4.15 16.37 28.38
C ALA A 152 -4.35 15.58 27.10
N ASN A 153 -4.54 16.26 25.94
CA ASN A 153 -4.70 15.58 24.67
C ASN A 153 -4.23 16.43 23.49
N ASN A 154 -3.15 16.03 22.86
CA ASN A 154 -2.52 16.73 21.71
C ASN A 154 -3.29 16.60 20.38
N ALA A 155 -4.43 15.94 20.34
CA ALA A 155 -5.32 16.07 19.20
C ALA A 155 -5.97 17.47 19.12
N ASN A 156 -6.06 18.16 20.28
CA ASN A 156 -6.65 19.48 20.43
C ASN A 156 -6.08 20.18 21.66
N SER A 157 -4.89 20.77 21.55
CA SER A 157 -4.24 21.44 22.68
C SER A 157 -3.48 22.68 22.26
N SER A 158 -3.05 23.48 23.23
CA SER A 158 -2.10 24.55 23.01
C SER A 158 -1.12 24.67 24.16
N ILE A 159 0.10 25.06 23.87
CA ILE A 159 1.20 25.21 24.84
C ILE A 159 1.93 26.52 24.65
N ARG A 160 2.70 26.90 25.67
CA ARG A 160 3.62 28.03 25.61
C ARG A 160 4.98 27.59 25.10
N ARG A 161 5.52 28.27 24.09
CA ARG A 161 6.87 28.01 23.54
C ARG A 161 7.96 28.13 24.60
N ASP A 162 7.93 29.17 25.44
CA ASP A 162 8.95 29.40 26.48
C ASP A 162 9.03 28.29 27.55
N LEU A 163 7.94 27.55 27.76
CA LEU A 163 7.94 26.38 28.61
C LEU A 163 8.43 25.13 27.87
N TRP A 164 8.05 24.98 26.59
CA TRP A 164 8.55 23.88 25.77
C TRP A 164 10.08 24.00 25.57
N GLU A 165 10.65 25.16 25.38
CA GLU A 165 12.10 25.37 25.28
C GLU A 165 12.85 24.89 26.51
N ARG A 166 12.22 24.90 27.68
CA ARG A 166 12.78 24.38 28.95
C ARG A 166 12.58 22.90 29.14
N HIS A 167 11.52 22.33 28.56
CA HIS A 167 11.17 20.92 28.64
C HIS A 167 10.46 20.52 27.35
N PRO A 168 11.19 20.05 26.33
CA PRO A 168 10.60 19.49 25.12
C PRO A 168 9.82 18.22 25.41
N PHE A 169 8.96 17.81 24.48
CA PHE A 169 8.25 16.53 24.58
C PHE A 169 9.23 15.35 24.61
N ASP A 170 8.94 14.33 25.42
CA ASP A 170 9.76 13.12 25.47
C ASP A 170 9.61 12.30 24.18
N GLU A 171 10.68 12.24 23.39
CA GLU A 171 10.74 11.49 22.13
C GLU A 171 10.82 9.98 22.30
N GLY A 172 11.09 9.52 23.52
CA GLY A 172 11.19 8.09 23.85
C GLY A 172 9.83 7.42 24.09
N LEU A 173 8.77 8.20 24.30
CA LEU A 173 7.44 7.67 24.59
C LEU A 173 6.73 7.16 23.32
N PRO A 174 6.01 6.03 23.39
CA PRO A 174 5.20 5.53 22.27
C PRO A 174 3.86 6.27 22.10
N GLY A 175 3.57 7.25 22.95
CA GLY A 175 2.36 8.06 23.03
C GLY A 175 2.25 8.68 24.41
N LEU A 176 1.21 9.47 24.66
CA LEU A 176 0.99 10.20 25.90
C LEU A 176 2.13 11.17 26.27
N GLU A 177 2.82 11.68 25.25
CA GLU A 177 3.82 12.74 25.39
C GLU A 177 3.20 14.03 25.94
N ASP A 178 1.91 14.24 25.66
CA ASP A 178 1.07 15.31 26.20
C ASP A 178 0.85 15.17 27.72
N ILE A 179 0.51 13.97 28.18
CA ILE A 179 0.29 13.70 29.60
C ILE A 179 1.60 13.77 30.38
N GLU A 180 2.72 13.30 29.83
CA GLU A 180 4.06 13.46 30.44
C GLU A 180 4.39 14.94 30.60
N TRP A 181 4.23 15.71 29.52
CA TRP A 181 4.54 17.14 29.50
C TRP A 181 3.64 17.94 30.47
N ALA A 182 2.35 17.64 30.49
CA ALA A 182 1.40 18.23 31.42
C ALA A 182 1.80 17.93 32.88
N LYS A 183 2.06 16.65 33.21
CA LYS A 183 2.50 16.20 34.52
C LYS A 183 3.76 16.92 34.99
N TYR A 184 4.79 17.02 34.12
CA TYR A 184 6.03 17.69 34.43
C TYR A 184 5.82 19.15 34.90
N TRP A 185 4.94 19.90 34.22
CA TRP A 185 4.65 21.28 34.58
C TRP A 185 3.71 21.40 35.78
N MET A 186 2.76 20.51 35.96
CA MET A 186 1.90 20.46 37.13
C MET A 186 2.71 20.18 38.43
N GLU A 187 3.68 19.29 38.40
CA GLU A 187 4.63 19.04 39.48
C GLU A 187 5.48 20.29 39.84
N ARG A 188 5.53 21.28 38.95
CA ARG A 188 6.23 22.57 39.14
C ARG A 188 5.30 23.74 39.39
N GLY A 189 4.05 23.44 39.80
CA GLY A 189 3.05 24.43 40.23
C GLY A 189 2.41 25.21 39.06
N ARG A 190 2.51 24.71 37.82
CA ARG A 190 1.73 25.23 36.70
C ARG A 190 0.39 24.52 36.61
N THR A 191 -0.57 25.15 35.92
CA THR A 191 -1.90 24.55 35.67
C THR A 191 -2.02 24.11 34.22
N VAL A 192 -2.83 23.06 34.00
CA VAL A 192 -3.31 22.64 32.71
C VAL A 192 -4.81 22.93 32.66
N THR A 193 -5.27 23.74 31.72
CA THR A 193 -6.66 24.19 31.67
C THR A 193 -7.44 23.39 30.63
N TYR A 194 -8.58 22.83 31.02
CA TYR A 194 -9.57 22.29 30.10
C TYR A 194 -10.55 23.38 29.65
N GLU A 195 -10.63 23.60 28.33
CA GLU A 195 -11.52 24.58 27.71
C GLU A 195 -12.56 23.87 26.81
N PRO A 196 -13.76 23.55 27.31
CA PRO A 196 -14.77 22.81 26.57
C PRO A 196 -15.26 23.55 25.33
N GLY A 197 -15.24 24.89 25.33
CA GLY A 197 -15.63 25.73 24.22
C GLY A 197 -14.67 25.69 23.04
N ALA A 198 -13.41 25.28 23.23
CA ALA A 198 -12.46 25.03 22.16
C ALA A 198 -12.65 23.57 21.63
N CYS A 199 -13.83 23.30 21.06
CA CYS A 199 -14.23 21.95 20.68
C CYS A 199 -13.81 21.60 19.25
N ILE A 200 -13.45 20.32 19.04
CA ILE A 200 -13.24 19.70 17.72
C ILE A 200 -14.17 18.53 17.50
N ILE A 201 -14.42 18.21 16.22
CA ILE A 201 -15.01 16.94 15.79
C ILE A 201 -13.83 16.04 15.41
N HIS A 202 -13.58 15.00 16.20
CA HIS A 202 -12.47 14.08 16.00
C HIS A 202 -12.92 12.85 15.22
N VAL A 203 -12.31 12.62 14.06
CA VAL A 203 -12.74 11.57 13.14
C VAL A 203 -11.87 10.33 13.33
N HIS A 204 -12.47 9.24 13.82
CA HIS A 204 -11.82 7.95 13.90
C HIS A 204 -12.55 6.93 13.02
N THR A 205 -11.89 6.52 11.93
CA THR A 205 -12.38 5.46 11.02
C THR A 205 -11.56 4.17 11.16
N GLU A 206 -10.95 3.98 12.33
CA GLU A 206 -10.03 2.87 12.62
C GLU A 206 -10.70 1.51 12.49
N THR A 207 -9.97 0.55 11.95
CA THR A 207 -10.29 -0.86 11.99
C THR A 207 -10.13 -1.44 13.40
N TRP A 208 -10.66 -2.62 13.66
CA TRP A 208 -10.57 -3.25 14.98
C TRP A 208 -9.14 -3.53 15.43
N ALA A 209 -8.27 -3.87 14.48
CA ALA A 209 -6.86 -4.09 14.75
C ALA A 209 -6.14 -2.79 15.12
N GLN A 210 -6.49 -1.67 14.45
CA GLN A 210 -5.96 -0.34 14.77
C GLN A 210 -6.42 0.15 16.14
N VAL A 211 -7.70 -0.05 16.48
CA VAL A 211 -8.23 0.23 17.84
C VAL A 211 -7.40 -0.52 18.90
N ARG A 212 -7.21 -1.84 18.73
CA ARG A 212 -6.41 -2.65 19.69
C ARG A 212 -4.97 -2.14 19.79
N ARG A 213 -4.33 -1.78 18.67
CA ARG A 213 -2.96 -1.27 18.64
C ARG A 213 -2.84 0.09 19.33
N ARG A 214 -3.77 1.02 19.07
CA ARG A 214 -3.80 2.33 19.72
C ARG A 214 -3.82 2.17 21.24
N TYR A 215 -4.76 1.41 21.76
CA TYR A 215 -4.86 1.18 23.21
C TYR A 215 -3.71 0.36 23.79
N HIS A 216 -3.04 -0.47 23.00
CA HIS A 216 -1.80 -1.13 23.43
C HIS A 216 -0.67 -0.10 23.62
N ARG A 217 -0.46 0.80 22.67
CA ARG A 217 0.53 1.89 22.79
C ARG A 217 0.23 2.79 23.99
N GLU A 218 -1.01 3.24 24.11
CA GLU A 218 -1.45 4.07 25.26
C GLU A 218 -1.26 3.34 26.59
N GLY A 219 -1.54 2.05 26.67
CA GLY A 219 -1.31 1.24 27.86
C GLY A 219 0.16 1.14 28.24
N MET A 220 1.05 0.99 27.26
CA MET A 220 2.50 1.00 27.48
C MET A 220 2.98 2.36 27.95
N ALA A 221 2.60 3.44 27.26
CA ALA A 221 2.97 4.79 27.61
C ALA A 221 2.45 5.17 29.01
N ALA A 222 1.19 4.84 29.32
CA ALA A 222 0.59 5.10 30.64
C ALA A 222 1.36 4.44 31.79
N ARG A 223 1.95 3.26 31.57
CA ARG A 223 2.83 2.63 32.53
C ARG A 223 4.16 3.39 32.70
N TRP A 224 4.73 3.91 31.63
CA TRP A 224 5.99 4.66 31.66
C TRP A 224 5.83 6.00 32.36
N VAL A 225 4.76 6.73 32.04
CA VAL A 225 4.41 8.00 32.69
C VAL A 225 3.88 7.77 34.13
N ARG A 226 3.73 6.51 34.54
CA ARG A 226 3.21 6.06 35.87
C ARG A 226 1.77 6.48 36.14
N THR A 227 0.97 6.73 35.13
CA THR A 227 -0.47 6.98 35.27
C THR A 227 -1.28 5.70 35.38
N LYS A 228 -0.76 4.55 34.93
CA LYS A 228 -1.35 3.22 35.10
C LYS A 228 -0.31 2.20 35.56
N LEU A 229 -0.68 1.44 36.61
CA LEU A 229 0.17 0.41 37.20
C LEU A 229 -0.47 -0.97 37.06
N LEU A 230 0.32 -2.05 37.16
CA LEU A 230 -0.17 -3.43 37.05
C LEU A 230 -1.31 -3.73 38.08
N ARG A 231 -1.25 -3.16 39.29
CA ARG A 231 -2.27 -3.30 40.32
C ARG A 231 -3.63 -2.69 39.94
N GLN A 232 -3.68 -1.83 38.96
CA GLN A 232 -4.91 -1.16 38.48
C GLN A 232 -5.65 -1.92 37.39
N ILE A 233 -5.05 -3.01 36.81
CA ILE A 233 -5.69 -3.82 35.77
C ILE A 233 -7.10 -4.29 36.15
N PRO A 234 -7.39 -4.78 37.35
CA PRO A 234 -8.75 -5.17 37.72
C PRO A 234 -9.75 -4.00 37.63
N GLY A 235 -9.31 -2.79 38.00
CA GLY A 235 -10.11 -1.56 37.84
C GLY A 235 -10.39 -1.19 36.40
N GLU A 236 -9.40 -1.34 35.52
CA GLU A 236 -9.57 -1.13 34.07
C GLU A 236 -10.59 -2.10 33.47
N ILE A 237 -10.51 -3.39 33.84
CA ILE A 237 -11.48 -4.42 33.42
C ILE A 237 -12.88 -4.04 33.87
N TRP A 238 -13.04 -3.70 35.17
CA TRP A 238 -14.33 -3.31 35.71
C TRP A 238 -14.90 -2.06 35.03
N ARG A 239 -14.08 -1.08 34.76
CA ARG A 239 -14.48 0.16 34.07
C ARG A 239 -15.01 -0.14 32.66
N GLU A 240 -14.30 -0.91 31.86
CA GLU A 240 -14.73 -1.23 30.49
C GLU A 240 -16.01 -2.08 30.47
N LEU A 241 -16.15 -3.04 31.40
CA LEU A 241 -17.38 -3.82 31.53
C LEU A 241 -18.57 -2.92 31.90
N ARG A 242 -18.40 -2.04 32.89
CA ARG A 242 -19.44 -1.09 33.31
C ARG A 242 -19.84 -0.15 32.18
N TRP A 243 -18.89 0.39 31.47
CA TRP A 243 -19.17 1.28 30.32
C TRP A 243 -19.83 0.52 29.18
N GLY A 244 -19.46 -0.73 28.92
CA GLY A 244 -20.13 -1.58 27.95
C GLY A 244 -21.61 -1.79 28.27
N VAL A 245 -21.93 -2.06 29.53
CA VAL A 245 -23.34 -2.20 30.00
C VAL A 245 -24.11 -0.89 29.82
N TRP A 246 -23.50 0.26 30.14
CA TRP A 246 -24.15 1.55 29.96
C TRP A 246 -24.36 1.91 28.50
N ASP A 247 -23.40 1.62 27.64
CA ASP A 247 -23.53 1.85 26.19
C ASP A 247 -24.64 0.98 25.59
N LEU A 248 -24.73 -0.30 25.99
CA LEU A 248 -25.80 -1.21 25.54
C LEU A 248 -27.18 -0.72 26.04
N ALA A 249 -27.27 -0.28 27.27
CA ALA A 249 -28.52 0.27 27.84
C ALA A 249 -28.98 1.53 27.09
N LEU A 250 -28.04 2.43 26.79
CA LEU A 250 -28.31 3.62 26.00
C LEU A 250 -28.73 3.28 24.56
N ALA A 251 -28.02 2.39 23.89
CA ALA A 251 -28.38 1.93 22.55
C ALA A 251 -29.77 1.27 22.52
N GLY A 252 -30.12 0.54 23.61
CA GLY A 252 -31.47 -0.02 23.80
C GLY A 252 -32.54 1.05 23.90
N SER A 253 -32.32 2.08 24.73
CA SER A 253 -33.26 3.21 24.88
C SER A 253 -33.46 4.01 23.60
N GLN A 254 -32.42 4.10 22.77
CA GLN A 254 -32.43 4.75 21.46
C GLN A 254 -32.93 3.84 20.32
N ARG A 255 -33.36 2.61 20.62
CA ARG A 255 -33.78 1.59 19.66
C ARG A 255 -32.71 1.24 18.59
N GLN A 256 -31.45 1.40 18.94
CA GLN A 256 -30.30 1.13 18.05
C GLN A 256 -29.56 -0.17 18.39
N LEU A 257 -29.96 -0.88 19.44
CA LEU A 257 -29.23 -2.06 19.96
C LEU A 257 -28.97 -3.12 18.89
N GLY A 258 -29.91 -3.38 17.99
CA GLY A 258 -29.76 -4.31 16.90
C GLY A 258 -28.70 -3.91 15.86
N LYS A 259 -28.44 -2.60 15.72
CA LYS A 259 -27.45 -2.06 14.78
C LYS A 259 -26.04 -2.01 15.39
N VAL A 260 -25.92 -1.54 16.63
CA VAL A 260 -24.62 -1.21 17.24
C VAL A 260 -24.21 -2.15 18.39
N GLY A 261 -25.08 -3.07 18.85
CA GLY A 261 -24.79 -3.91 20.00
C GLY A 261 -23.54 -4.79 19.83
N GLY A 262 -23.36 -5.39 18.65
CA GLY A 262 -22.16 -6.15 18.32
C GLY A 262 -20.90 -5.30 18.24
N GLU A 263 -21.02 -4.07 17.72
CA GLU A 263 -19.94 -3.09 17.65
C GLU A 263 -19.50 -2.64 19.04
N ILE A 264 -20.44 -2.36 19.96
CA ILE A 264 -20.18 -1.98 21.33
C ILE A 264 -19.35 -3.05 22.05
N LEU A 265 -19.81 -4.31 21.98
CA LEU A 265 -19.10 -5.43 22.62
C LEU A 265 -17.69 -5.60 22.05
N ARG A 266 -17.53 -5.50 20.73
CA ARG A 266 -16.24 -5.62 20.06
C ARG A 266 -15.32 -4.47 20.41
N PHE A 267 -15.80 -3.22 20.40
CA PHE A 267 -14.99 -2.05 20.76
C PHE A 267 -14.44 -2.18 22.20
N ARG A 268 -15.30 -2.50 23.16
CA ARG A 268 -14.89 -2.68 24.57
C ARG A 268 -13.87 -3.82 24.72
N TYR A 269 -14.06 -4.92 23.99
CA TYR A 269 -13.10 -6.02 23.97
C TYR A 269 -11.74 -5.61 23.40
N GLU A 270 -11.72 -4.98 22.22
CA GLU A 270 -10.47 -4.57 21.58
C GLU A 270 -9.71 -3.54 22.42
N LYS A 271 -10.42 -2.57 22.97
CA LYS A 271 -9.88 -1.57 23.89
C LYS A 271 -9.28 -2.20 25.13
N LEU A 272 -10.03 -3.08 25.80
CA LEU A 272 -9.58 -3.76 27.03
C LEU A 272 -8.33 -4.62 26.76
N VAL A 273 -8.38 -5.46 25.73
CA VAL A 273 -7.26 -6.33 25.36
C VAL A 273 -6.02 -5.51 25.00
N GLY A 274 -6.19 -4.43 24.24
CA GLY A 274 -5.11 -3.50 23.92
C GLY A 274 -4.50 -2.90 25.18
N THR A 275 -5.31 -2.26 26.03
CA THR A 275 -4.86 -1.60 27.26
C THR A 275 -4.13 -2.58 28.20
N VAL A 276 -4.72 -3.74 28.50
CA VAL A 276 -4.12 -4.72 29.42
C VAL A 276 -2.79 -5.25 28.87
N ARG A 277 -2.74 -5.61 27.59
CA ARG A 277 -1.49 -6.05 26.96
C ARG A 277 -0.42 -4.96 27.01
N GLY A 278 -0.78 -3.70 26.76
CA GLY A 278 0.14 -2.57 26.85
C GLY A 278 0.69 -2.36 28.26
N ILE A 279 -0.16 -2.43 29.29
CA ILE A 279 0.28 -2.29 30.68
C ILE A 279 1.20 -3.46 31.10
N VAL A 280 0.96 -4.68 30.61
CA VAL A 280 1.78 -5.88 30.92
C VAL A 280 3.07 -5.91 30.13
N ASP A 281 3.09 -5.39 28.90
CA ASP A 281 4.26 -5.40 28.02
C ASP A 281 5.32 -4.41 28.54
N SER A 282 6.20 -4.93 29.39
CA SER A 282 7.29 -4.15 30.01
C SER A 282 8.60 -4.18 29.23
N ARG A 283 8.62 -4.84 28.08
CA ARG A 283 9.84 -5.03 27.28
C ARG A 283 10.24 -3.74 26.60
N GLY A 284 11.25 -3.14 27.15
CA GLY A 284 11.78 -1.81 26.87
C GLY A 284 11.78 -1.32 25.44
N LEU A 285 11.33 -0.10 25.29
CA LEU A 285 11.49 0.79 24.13
C LEU A 285 12.95 1.26 23.94
N SER A 286 13.90 0.66 24.63
CA SER A 286 15.34 0.96 24.51
C SER A 286 15.97 0.58 23.16
N ASN A 287 15.23 -0.16 22.30
CA ASN A 287 15.71 -0.55 20.98
C ASN A 287 15.09 0.34 19.88
N PRO A 288 15.87 1.19 19.16
CA PRO A 288 15.37 2.05 18.07
C PRO A 288 14.63 1.30 16.97
N ALA A 289 15.04 0.07 16.62
CA ALA A 289 14.36 -0.77 15.62
C ALA A 289 12.94 -1.15 16.03
N ARG A 290 12.67 -1.35 17.34
CA ARG A 290 11.32 -1.62 17.84
C ARG A 290 10.45 -0.37 17.95
N ARG A 291 11.06 0.81 18.08
CA ARG A 291 10.31 2.08 18.01
C ARG A 291 9.68 2.24 16.63
N SER A 292 10.47 2.07 15.58
CA SER A 292 9.99 2.10 14.19
C SER A 292 8.85 1.11 13.95
N GLU A 293 8.97 -0.15 14.39
CA GLU A 293 7.92 -1.17 14.28
C GLU A 293 6.60 -0.76 14.97
N MET A 294 6.66 0.02 16.03
CA MET A 294 5.49 0.39 16.82
C MET A 294 4.73 1.59 16.23
N PHE A 295 5.43 2.51 15.58
CA PHE A 295 4.83 3.73 15.04
C PHE A 295 4.32 3.57 13.61
N PHE A 296 4.96 2.72 12.81
CA PHE A 296 4.65 2.53 11.39
C PHE A 296 3.85 1.27 11.08
N GLN A 297 3.30 0.58 12.08
CA GLN A 297 2.37 -0.51 11.84
C GLN A 297 1.00 0.02 11.37
N THR A 298 0.99 0.76 10.25
CA THR A 298 -0.23 0.96 9.48
C THR A 298 -0.70 -0.42 9.02
N GLY A 299 -1.92 -0.81 9.40
CA GLY A 299 -2.55 -1.98 8.83
C GLY A 299 -2.77 -1.72 7.34
N PHE A 300 -2.54 -2.71 6.52
CA PHE A 300 -2.86 -2.70 5.09
C PHE A 300 -3.68 -3.92 4.74
N THR A 301 -4.51 -3.78 3.73
CA THR A 301 -5.37 -4.86 3.27
C THR A 301 -4.64 -5.74 2.27
N ALA A 302 -4.81 -7.06 2.42
CA ALA A 302 -4.30 -8.05 1.47
C ALA A 302 -5.33 -9.15 1.24
N VAL A 303 -5.30 -9.77 0.07
CA VAL A 303 -6.02 -11.02 -0.22
C VAL A 303 -5.06 -12.18 0.01
N ALA A 304 -5.32 -12.99 1.03
CA ALA A 304 -4.51 -14.16 1.33
C ALA A 304 -5.24 -15.46 0.97
N VAL A 305 -4.55 -16.35 0.28
CA VAL A 305 -4.98 -17.72 0.02
C VAL A 305 -4.47 -18.60 1.17
N GLN A 306 -5.39 -19.12 1.97
CA GLN A 306 -5.10 -19.91 3.16
C GLN A 306 -4.97 -21.42 2.84
N GLY A 307 -5.41 -21.83 1.66
CA GLY A 307 -5.40 -23.19 1.15
C GLY A 307 -6.28 -23.28 -0.09
N PRO A 308 -6.39 -24.45 -0.74
CA PRO A 308 -7.22 -24.63 -1.93
C PRO A 308 -8.66 -24.13 -1.71
N HIS A 309 -9.11 -23.25 -2.61
CA HIS A 309 -10.45 -22.61 -2.60
C HIS A 309 -10.75 -21.76 -1.34
N LYS A 310 -9.72 -21.36 -0.58
CA LYS A 310 -9.87 -20.56 0.64
C LYS A 310 -9.07 -19.28 0.54
N ALA A 311 -9.65 -18.26 -0.03
CA ALA A 311 -9.09 -16.92 -0.05
C ALA A 311 -9.96 -15.96 0.76
N ARG A 312 -9.34 -14.94 1.36
CA ARG A 312 -10.04 -13.89 2.10
C ARG A 312 -9.24 -12.60 2.13
N LEU A 313 -9.95 -11.50 2.26
CA LEU A 313 -9.35 -10.25 2.71
C LEU A 313 -8.90 -10.37 4.16
N GLU A 314 -7.68 -9.94 4.43
CA GLU A 314 -7.18 -9.84 5.80
C GLU A 314 -6.35 -8.56 5.96
N GLU A 315 -6.36 -8.02 7.17
CA GLU A 315 -5.46 -6.95 7.54
C GLU A 315 -4.10 -7.52 7.93
N ARG A 316 -3.06 -6.91 7.37
CA ARG A 316 -1.68 -7.20 7.69
C ARG A 316 -0.98 -5.96 8.23
N VAL A 317 0.10 -6.19 8.93
CA VAL A 317 0.94 -5.14 9.49
C VAL A 317 2.12 -4.94 8.54
N LEU A 318 2.43 -3.69 8.20
CA LEU A 318 3.63 -3.38 7.44
C LEU A 318 4.87 -3.82 8.24
N PRO A 319 5.72 -4.70 7.67
CA PRO A 319 6.94 -5.10 8.33
C PRO A 319 7.97 -3.96 8.29
N SER A 320 8.85 -3.91 9.28
CA SER A 320 10.04 -3.07 9.21
C SER A 320 10.94 -3.51 8.05
N LEU A 321 11.39 -2.54 7.25
CA LEU A 321 12.25 -2.82 6.10
C LEU A 321 13.64 -3.22 6.56
N LYS A 322 14.14 -4.32 6.02
CA LYS A 322 15.52 -4.77 6.23
C LYS A 322 16.48 -3.97 5.34
N PRO A 323 17.79 -3.99 5.65
CA PRO A 323 18.78 -3.39 4.77
C PRO A 323 18.66 -3.92 3.33
N GLY A 324 18.53 -3.00 2.36
CA GLY A 324 18.37 -3.33 0.95
C GLY A 324 16.93 -3.62 0.50
N GLU A 325 15.93 -3.48 1.37
CA GLU A 325 14.50 -3.62 1.02
C GLU A 325 13.84 -2.26 0.77
N VAL A 326 12.79 -2.27 -0.02
CA VAL A 326 11.89 -1.14 -0.26
C VAL A 326 10.44 -1.57 -0.07
N LEU A 327 9.59 -0.62 0.27
CA LEU A 327 8.14 -0.77 0.31
C LEU A 327 7.55 -0.16 -0.95
N VAL A 328 6.80 -0.94 -1.69
CA VAL A 328 6.06 -0.49 -2.87
C VAL A 328 4.59 -0.37 -2.51
N ARG A 329 4.01 0.80 -2.69
CA ARG A 329 2.56 0.99 -2.69
C ARG A 329 2.03 0.52 -4.03
N VAL A 330 1.22 -0.53 -4.03
CA VAL A 330 0.75 -1.19 -5.24
C VAL A 330 -0.41 -0.40 -5.85
N ALA A 331 -0.22 0.07 -7.09
CA ALA A 331 -1.28 0.74 -7.84
C ALA A 331 -2.10 -0.25 -8.67
N TYR A 332 -1.43 -1.15 -9.38
CA TYR A 332 -2.07 -2.19 -10.20
C TYR A 332 -1.34 -3.52 -10.04
N VAL A 333 -2.11 -4.59 -10.05
CA VAL A 333 -1.58 -5.95 -10.15
C VAL A 333 -2.42 -6.77 -11.13
N GLY A 334 -1.77 -7.35 -12.15
CA GLY A 334 -2.40 -8.25 -13.12
C GLY A 334 -2.70 -9.61 -12.50
N ILE A 335 -3.81 -10.20 -12.92
CA ILE A 335 -4.17 -11.58 -12.54
C ILE A 335 -3.60 -12.54 -13.59
N CYS A 336 -2.71 -13.44 -13.15
CA CYS A 336 -2.12 -14.50 -13.94
C CYS A 336 -2.90 -15.81 -13.80
N GLY A 337 -2.74 -16.73 -14.77
CA GLY A 337 -3.23 -18.11 -14.64
C GLY A 337 -2.68 -18.82 -13.41
N THR A 338 -1.41 -18.53 -13.07
CA THR A 338 -0.74 -19.07 -11.87
C THR A 338 -1.46 -18.70 -10.56
N ASP A 339 -2.04 -17.49 -10.46
CA ASP A 339 -2.79 -17.06 -9.26
C ASP A 339 -4.07 -17.90 -9.09
N ILE A 340 -4.73 -18.26 -10.21
CA ILE A 340 -5.89 -19.14 -10.20
C ILE A 340 -5.47 -20.57 -9.80
N GLU A 341 -4.34 -21.05 -10.30
CA GLU A 341 -3.81 -22.39 -9.96
C GLU A 341 -3.40 -22.47 -8.47
N ILE A 342 -2.88 -21.39 -7.89
CA ILE A 342 -2.64 -21.28 -6.44
C ILE A 342 -3.95 -21.40 -5.68
N LEU A 343 -4.99 -20.65 -6.09
CA LEU A 343 -6.29 -20.71 -5.45
C LEU A 343 -6.93 -22.11 -5.56
N GLU A 344 -6.77 -22.78 -6.69
CA GLU A 344 -7.33 -24.14 -6.93
C GLU A 344 -6.47 -25.25 -6.32
N GLY A 345 -5.25 -24.95 -5.88
CA GLY A 345 -4.31 -25.95 -5.38
C GLY A 345 -3.76 -26.87 -6.47
N SER A 346 -3.86 -26.47 -7.74
CA SER A 346 -3.44 -27.27 -8.89
C SER A 346 -1.96 -27.06 -9.25
N LEU A 347 -1.34 -25.94 -8.83
CA LEU A 347 0.04 -25.60 -9.14
C LEU A 347 1.04 -26.65 -8.60
N GLY A 348 1.91 -27.13 -9.46
CA GLY A 348 2.87 -28.19 -9.16
C GLY A 348 3.80 -27.89 -7.98
N TYR A 349 4.15 -26.62 -7.74
CA TYR A 349 4.99 -26.19 -6.63
C TYR A 349 4.38 -26.46 -5.25
N TYR A 350 3.06 -26.34 -5.12
CA TYR A 350 2.35 -26.66 -3.88
C TYR A 350 2.22 -28.17 -3.67
N LYS A 351 2.06 -28.93 -4.76
CA LYS A 351 2.01 -30.41 -4.71
C LYS A 351 3.36 -31.02 -4.33
N SER A 352 4.46 -30.41 -4.78
CA SER A 352 5.83 -30.88 -4.50
C SER A 352 6.38 -30.40 -3.15
N GLY A 353 5.67 -29.51 -2.45
CA GLY A 353 6.15 -28.91 -1.20
C GLY A 353 7.19 -27.78 -1.39
N MET A 354 7.41 -27.33 -2.63
CA MET A 354 8.29 -26.17 -2.92
C MET A 354 7.64 -24.84 -2.49
N ALA A 355 6.33 -24.75 -2.53
CA ALA A 355 5.53 -23.65 -2.03
C ALA A 355 4.51 -24.12 -0.99
N SER A 356 4.08 -23.21 -0.12
CA SER A 356 3.13 -23.51 0.96
C SER A 356 2.13 -22.38 1.19
N TYR A 357 0.98 -22.72 1.74
CA TYR A 357 -0.01 -21.76 2.24
C TYR A 357 0.30 -21.40 3.71
N PRO A 358 -0.15 -20.21 4.20
CA PRO A 358 -0.83 -19.16 3.45
C PRO A 358 0.11 -18.33 2.58
N ILE A 359 -0.43 -17.69 1.53
CA ILE A 359 0.30 -16.75 0.67
C ILE A 359 -0.63 -15.63 0.19
N VAL A 360 -0.08 -14.44 -0.01
CA VAL A 360 -0.70 -13.37 -0.79
C VAL A 360 -0.23 -13.51 -2.23
N PRO A 361 -1.11 -13.80 -3.21
CA PRO A 361 -0.72 -13.93 -4.63
C PRO A 361 -0.37 -12.59 -5.28
N GLY A 362 -0.10 -12.63 -6.59
CA GLY A 362 0.09 -11.47 -7.45
C GLY A 362 1.56 -11.11 -7.65
N HIS A 363 2.02 -11.25 -8.88
CA HIS A 363 3.42 -11.01 -9.27
C HIS A 363 3.57 -10.07 -10.45
N GLU A 364 2.47 -9.68 -11.12
CA GLU A 364 2.46 -8.74 -12.23
C GLU A 364 2.12 -7.33 -11.72
N SER A 365 3.02 -6.66 -11.00
CA SER A 365 2.69 -5.47 -10.23
C SER A 365 3.41 -4.20 -10.69
N SER A 366 2.72 -3.08 -10.52
CA SER A 366 3.25 -1.73 -10.62
C SER A 366 2.78 -0.87 -9.46
N GLY A 367 3.56 0.14 -9.12
CA GLY A 367 3.23 1.03 -8.02
C GLY A 367 4.23 2.17 -7.85
N THR A 368 4.26 2.73 -6.65
CA THR A 368 5.20 3.78 -6.26
C THR A 368 5.98 3.35 -5.02
N ILE A 369 7.23 3.79 -4.92
CA ILE A 369 8.03 3.57 -3.71
C ILE A 369 7.40 4.36 -2.56
N ALA A 370 6.92 3.66 -1.54
CA ALA A 370 6.32 4.24 -0.34
C ALA A 370 7.33 4.46 0.78
N ALA A 371 8.36 3.62 0.85
CA ALA A 371 9.46 3.77 1.80
C ALA A 371 10.72 3.05 1.32
N VAL A 372 11.87 3.52 1.76
CA VAL A 372 13.19 3.00 1.41
C VAL A 372 13.89 2.52 2.68
N GLY A 373 14.29 1.25 2.72
CA GLY A 373 15.00 0.67 3.84
C GLY A 373 16.48 1.06 3.92
N PRO A 374 17.15 0.73 5.05
CA PRO A 374 18.55 1.05 5.22
C PRO A 374 19.44 0.48 4.11
N ARG A 375 20.52 1.18 3.74
CA ARG A 375 21.50 0.82 2.70
C ARG A 375 20.96 0.72 1.28
N VAL A 376 19.74 1.16 1.01
CA VAL A 376 19.26 1.35 -0.35
C VAL A 376 19.81 2.65 -0.89
N THR A 377 20.32 2.65 -2.11
CA THR A 377 20.85 3.83 -2.81
C THR A 377 20.28 3.88 -4.21
N GLY A 378 20.06 5.07 -4.72
CA GLY A 378 19.61 5.28 -6.11
C GLY A 378 18.12 5.01 -6.34
N ILE A 379 17.32 4.79 -5.28
CA ILE A 379 15.86 4.70 -5.33
C ILE A 379 15.31 5.69 -4.31
N GLU A 380 14.29 6.46 -4.69
CA GLU A 380 13.67 7.48 -3.86
C GLU A 380 12.17 7.23 -3.68
N GLU A 381 11.61 7.72 -2.57
CA GLU A 381 10.17 7.67 -2.34
C GLU A 381 9.41 8.45 -3.42
N GLY A 382 8.25 7.94 -3.83
CA GLY A 382 7.44 8.50 -4.91
C GLY A 382 7.84 8.02 -6.31
N GLU A 383 8.97 7.32 -6.50
CA GLU A 383 9.34 6.76 -7.79
C GLU A 383 8.35 5.70 -8.26
N ARG A 384 7.98 5.77 -9.54
CA ARG A 384 7.09 4.82 -10.20
C ARG A 384 7.88 3.57 -10.61
N VAL A 385 7.40 2.40 -10.17
CA VAL A 385 8.19 1.16 -10.28
C VAL A 385 7.36 -0.07 -10.66
N VAL A 386 8.08 -1.08 -11.17
CA VAL A 386 7.62 -2.47 -11.29
C VAL A 386 8.59 -3.38 -10.56
N VAL A 387 8.14 -4.59 -10.19
CA VAL A 387 8.91 -5.54 -9.38
C VAL A 387 9.07 -6.86 -10.13
N GLU A 388 10.32 -7.40 -10.12
CA GLU A 388 10.58 -8.73 -10.68
C GLU A 388 9.95 -9.83 -9.83
N CYS A 389 9.32 -10.80 -10.50
CA CYS A 389 8.72 -11.96 -9.85
C CYS A 389 9.78 -12.85 -9.19
N ILE A 390 10.82 -13.24 -9.93
CA ILE A 390 11.84 -14.20 -9.48
C ILE A 390 13.00 -13.47 -8.82
N GLN A 391 13.20 -13.74 -7.53
CA GLN A 391 14.22 -13.08 -6.71
C GLN A 391 15.19 -14.10 -6.10
N GLY A 392 16.45 -14.03 -6.49
CA GLY A 392 17.52 -14.84 -5.93
C GLY A 392 18.09 -14.26 -4.62
N CYS A 393 19.01 -14.99 -3.98
CA CYS A 393 19.67 -14.53 -2.74
C CYS A 393 20.56 -13.30 -2.96
N GLY A 394 21.08 -13.10 -4.19
CA GLY A 394 21.96 -11.99 -4.55
C GLY A 394 23.46 -12.26 -4.35
N GLU A 395 23.85 -13.36 -3.68
CA GLU A 395 25.22 -13.63 -3.26
C GLU A 395 25.85 -14.85 -3.93
N CYS A 396 25.05 -15.84 -4.35
CA CYS A 396 25.55 -17.05 -5.01
C CYS A 396 26.06 -16.75 -6.44
N ALA A 397 26.80 -17.69 -6.99
CA ALA A 397 27.40 -17.57 -8.32
C ALA A 397 26.36 -17.33 -9.43
N ASP A 398 25.18 -17.97 -9.32
CA ASP A 398 24.10 -17.80 -10.29
C ASP A 398 23.50 -16.39 -10.22
N CYS A 399 23.23 -15.87 -9.00
CA CYS A 399 22.74 -14.50 -8.83
C CYS A 399 23.73 -13.43 -9.32
N LYS A 400 25.04 -13.68 -9.18
CA LYS A 400 26.08 -12.77 -9.69
C LYS A 400 26.16 -12.75 -11.22
N ARG A 401 25.61 -13.76 -11.90
CA ARG A 401 25.48 -13.83 -13.36
C ARG A 401 24.10 -13.42 -13.87
N ASP A 402 23.27 -12.83 -13.01
CA ASP A 402 21.87 -12.48 -13.30
C ASP A 402 20.98 -13.69 -13.67
N GLU A 403 21.32 -14.88 -13.12
CA GLU A 403 20.58 -16.12 -13.30
C GLU A 403 19.78 -16.50 -12.05
N ALA A 404 19.00 -15.56 -11.50
CA ALA A 404 18.22 -15.74 -10.27
C ALA A 404 17.33 -17.00 -10.30
N ILE A 405 16.88 -17.44 -11.46
CA ILE A 405 16.08 -18.66 -11.66
C ILE A 405 16.83 -19.94 -11.19
N ARG A 406 18.16 -19.95 -11.22
CA ARG A 406 18.99 -21.07 -10.78
C ARG A 406 19.36 -21.02 -9.30
N CYS A 407 19.06 -19.92 -8.63
CA CYS A 407 19.37 -19.75 -7.23
C CYS A 407 18.62 -20.80 -6.38
N ARG A 408 19.33 -21.51 -5.49
CA ARG A 408 18.71 -22.50 -4.60
C ARG A 408 17.75 -21.86 -3.58
N ASP A 409 18.05 -20.61 -3.18
CA ASP A 409 17.27 -19.84 -2.23
C ASP A 409 16.35 -18.82 -2.96
N ARG A 410 15.98 -19.11 -4.21
CA ARG A 410 15.08 -18.25 -4.96
C ARG A 410 13.72 -18.18 -4.29
N LYS A 411 13.14 -17.00 -4.37
CA LYS A 411 11.74 -16.72 -4.04
C LYS A 411 11.03 -16.26 -5.29
N GLU A 412 9.73 -16.46 -5.33
CA GLU A 412 8.87 -15.94 -6.38
C GLU A 412 7.76 -15.15 -5.73
N VAL A 413 7.71 -13.85 -6.00
CA VAL A 413 6.73 -12.91 -5.43
C VAL A 413 5.32 -13.44 -5.70
N GLY A 414 4.51 -13.61 -4.66
CA GLY A 414 3.15 -14.13 -4.76
C GLY A 414 3.03 -15.60 -5.12
N VAL A 415 4.14 -16.36 -5.22
CA VAL A 415 4.14 -17.77 -5.65
C VAL A 415 4.93 -18.66 -4.71
N ILE A 416 6.23 -18.35 -4.44
CA ILE A 416 7.12 -19.17 -3.62
C ILE A 416 7.78 -18.32 -2.54
N GLY A 417 7.44 -18.57 -1.26
CA GLY A 417 8.18 -18.09 -0.09
C GLY A 417 8.24 -16.58 0.09
N GLN A 418 7.46 -15.80 -0.66
CA GLN A 418 7.31 -14.36 -0.55
C GLN A 418 5.90 -13.95 -0.92
N ASP A 419 5.26 -13.14 -0.06
CA ASP A 419 3.95 -12.55 -0.37
C ASP A 419 4.03 -11.62 -1.58
N GLY A 420 2.94 -11.58 -2.34
CA GLY A 420 2.78 -10.82 -3.58
C GLY A 420 1.97 -9.55 -3.43
N ALA A 421 1.52 -9.05 -4.56
CA ALA A 421 0.94 -7.72 -4.74
C ALA A 421 -0.61 -7.68 -4.67
N TYR A 422 -1.30 -8.77 -4.32
CA TYR A 422 -2.73 -8.67 -3.98
C TYR A 422 -2.90 -8.04 -2.60
N ALA A 423 -2.30 -6.88 -2.45
CA ALA A 423 -2.18 -6.11 -1.23
C ALA A 423 -1.93 -4.64 -1.55
N GLU A 424 -2.28 -3.75 -0.63
CA GLU A 424 -1.99 -2.31 -0.77
C GLU A 424 -0.48 -2.04 -0.80
N TYR A 425 0.32 -2.91 -0.16
CA TYR A 425 1.78 -2.77 -0.10
C TYR A 425 2.50 -4.09 -0.34
N LEU A 426 3.66 -3.98 -1.01
CA LEU A 426 4.58 -5.08 -1.28
C LEU A 426 5.97 -4.72 -0.78
N VAL A 427 6.56 -5.57 0.07
CA VAL A 427 7.99 -5.46 0.44
C VAL A 427 8.83 -6.26 -0.53
N THR A 428 9.86 -5.66 -1.07
CA THR A 428 10.78 -6.32 -1.99
C THR A 428 12.21 -5.79 -1.82
N ARG A 429 13.20 -6.51 -2.37
CA ARG A 429 14.57 -6.02 -2.40
C ARG A 429 14.74 -4.98 -3.51
N ALA A 430 15.38 -3.86 -3.19
CA ALA A 430 15.61 -2.73 -4.10
C ALA A 430 16.23 -3.12 -5.45
N ARG A 431 17.11 -4.13 -5.48
CA ARG A 431 17.76 -4.64 -6.69
C ARG A 431 16.82 -5.29 -7.71
N TYR A 432 15.59 -5.64 -7.31
CA TYR A 432 14.57 -6.24 -8.18
C TYR A 432 13.47 -5.27 -8.58
N VAL A 433 13.76 -3.97 -8.42
CA VAL A 433 12.83 -2.88 -8.75
C VAL A 433 13.33 -2.15 -10.00
N HIS A 434 12.43 -1.89 -10.94
CA HIS A 434 12.72 -1.13 -12.15
C HIS A 434 11.86 0.12 -12.22
N ARG A 435 12.46 1.25 -12.58
CA ARG A 435 11.76 2.53 -12.77
C ARG A 435 10.88 2.46 -14.01
N VAL A 436 9.66 2.95 -13.87
CA VAL A 436 8.72 3.06 -14.98
C VAL A 436 8.99 4.36 -15.75
N PRO A 437 9.20 4.31 -17.08
CA PRO A 437 9.32 5.51 -17.90
C PRO A 437 8.07 6.41 -17.82
N ASP A 438 8.24 7.72 -17.97
CA ASP A 438 7.12 8.68 -17.91
C ASP A 438 6.06 8.44 -19.01
N SER A 439 6.47 7.90 -20.14
CA SER A 439 5.60 7.55 -21.27
C SER A 439 4.69 6.34 -21.01
N VAL A 440 4.89 5.59 -19.90
CA VAL A 440 4.15 4.36 -19.56
C VAL A 440 3.29 4.63 -18.34
N THR A 441 1.99 4.38 -18.41
CA THR A 441 1.09 4.46 -17.24
C THR A 441 1.35 3.30 -16.27
N LEU A 442 0.96 3.43 -14.99
CA LEU A 442 1.12 2.32 -14.03
C LEU A 442 0.27 1.10 -14.42
N ALA A 443 -0.91 1.28 -15.02
CA ALA A 443 -1.70 0.18 -15.54
C ALA A 443 -0.97 -0.60 -16.65
N GLN A 444 -0.33 0.11 -17.57
CA GLN A 444 0.52 -0.52 -18.60
C GLN A 444 1.78 -1.16 -18.00
N ALA A 445 2.39 -0.50 -17.01
CA ALA A 445 3.59 -0.99 -16.36
C ALA A 445 3.39 -2.34 -15.65
N ALA A 446 2.20 -2.63 -15.13
CA ALA A 446 1.86 -3.94 -14.57
C ALA A 446 1.99 -5.08 -15.60
N LEU A 447 1.96 -4.77 -16.90
CA LEU A 447 2.18 -5.73 -17.97
C LEU A 447 3.67 -6.01 -18.25
N ALA A 448 4.59 -5.32 -17.56
CA ALA A 448 6.04 -5.51 -17.78
C ALA A 448 6.48 -6.94 -17.42
N GLU A 449 5.90 -7.55 -16.38
CA GLU A 449 6.22 -8.92 -15.97
C GLU A 449 5.89 -9.93 -17.07
N PRO A 450 4.62 -10.11 -17.52
CA PRO A 450 4.30 -11.07 -18.56
C PRO A 450 5.00 -10.77 -19.90
N LEU A 451 5.24 -9.50 -20.22
CA LEU A 451 6.00 -9.12 -21.41
C LEU A 451 7.49 -9.50 -21.27
N ALA A 452 8.10 -9.35 -20.10
CA ALA A 452 9.49 -9.76 -19.85
C ALA A 452 9.67 -11.28 -19.99
N VAL A 453 8.68 -12.08 -19.54
CA VAL A 453 8.65 -13.54 -19.75
C VAL A 453 8.62 -13.87 -21.24
N VAL A 454 7.82 -13.17 -22.03
CA VAL A 454 7.77 -13.31 -23.49
C VAL A 454 9.10 -12.93 -24.13
N ILE A 455 9.67 -11.80 -23.78
CA ILE A 455 10.96 -11.32 -24.31
C ILE A 455 12.08 -12.33 -24.05
N LYS A 456 12.16 -12.88 -22.83
CA LYS A 456 13.10 -13.95 -22.50
C LYS A 456 12.89 -15.18 -23.37
N GLY A 457 11.64 -15.61 -23.52
CA GLY A 457 11.29 -16.75 -24.36
C GLY A 457 11.75 -16.55 -25.81
N LEU A 458 11.43 -15.41 -26.40
CA LEU A 458 11.80 -15.07 -27.76
C LEU A 458 13.33 -14.96 -27.94
N ARG A 459 14.05 -14.45 -26.94
CA ARG A 459 15.53 -14.45 -26.95
C ARG A 459 16.08 -15.87 -26.96
N ARG A 460 15.47 -16.81 -26.20
CA ARG A 460 15.86 -18.24 -26.22
C ARG A 460 15.50 -18.92 -27.53
N LEU A 461 14.50 -18.43 -28.25
CA LEU A 461 14.15 -18.87 -29.59
C LEU A 461 15.20 -18.39 -30.63
N GLY A 462 16.01 -17.39 -30.29
CA GLY A 462 17.01 -16.77 -31.14
C GLY A 462 16.60 -15.40 -31.67
N SER A 463 15.46 -14.86 -31.28
CA SER A 463 15.02 -13.54 -31.71
C SER A 463 15.70 -12.42 -30.91
N SER A 464 16.25 -11.42 -31.59
CA SER A 464 17.01 -10.29 -31.06
C SER A 464 16.33 -8.95 -31.35
N PRO A 465 16.44 -7.96 -30.42
CA PRO A 465 16.00 -6.57 -30.70
C PRO A 465 16.76 -5.86 -31.82
N SER A 466 17.99 -6.30 -32.09
CA SER A 466 18.88 -5.66 -33.11
C SER A 466 18.57 -6.02 -34.55
N GLY A 467 17.50 -6.78 -34.79
CA GLY A 467 17.05 -7.16 -36.12
C GLY A 467 17.70 -8.45 -36.63
N ASP A 468 16.90 -9.52 -36.61
CA ASP A 468 17.24 -10.78 -37.27
C ASP A 468 16.69 -10.76 -38.71
N PRO A 469 17.18 -11.64 -39.58
CA PRO A 469 16.50 -11.87 -40.86
C PRO A 469 15.01 -12.23 -40.59
N PRO A 470 14.08 -11.67 -41.40
CA PRO A 470 12.66 -12.00 -41.25
C PRO A 470 12.43 -13.52 -41.31
N ARG A 471 11.66 -14.03 -40.32
CA ARG A 471 11.28 -15.44 -40.25
C ARG A 471 9.78 -15.59 -40.29
N ARG A 472 9.29 -16.70 -40.76
CA ARG A 472 7.89 -17.08 -40.67
C ARG A 472 7.62 -17.67 -39.27
N CYS A 473 6.78 -17.01 -38.48
CA CYS A 473 6.50 -17.35 -37.11
C CYS A 473 5.03 -17.70 -36.91
N ALA A 474 4.75 -18.82 -36.28
CA ALA A 474 3.41 -19.15 -35.77
C ALA A 474 3.32 -18.89 -34.29
N VAL A 475 2.24 -18.26 -33.84
CA VAL A 475 1.88 -18.16 -32.41
C VAL A 475 0.59 -18.95 -32.20
N ILE A 476 0.65 -19.97 -31.36
CA ILE A 476 -0.48 -20.86 -31.07
C ILE A 476 -1.08 -20.46 -29.72
N GLY A 477 -2.29 -19.92 -29.76
CA GLY A 477 -3.00 -19.34 -28.62
C GLY A 477 -2.92 -17.82 -28.62
N ALA A 478 -4.06 -17.13 -28.70
CA ALA A 478 -4.21 -15.67 -28.66
C ALA A 478 -4.62 -15.17 -27.26
N GLY A 479 -4.20 -15.85 -26.18
CA GLY A 479 -4.26 -15.35 -24.81
C GLY A 479 -3.23 -14.24 -24.59
N ALA A 480 -3.11 -13.69 -23.37
CA ALA A 480 -2.23 -12.56 -23.06
C ALA A 480 -0.78 -12.80 -23.52
N ILE A 481 -0.21 -13.96 -23.24
CA ILE A 481 1.16 -14.33 -23.61
C ILE A 481 1.33 -14.40 -25.15
N GLY A 482 0.40 -15.07 -25.83
CA GLY A 482 0.44 -15.15 -27.30
C GLY A 482 0.25 -13.79 -27.98
N GLN A 483 -0.62 -12.96 -27.44
CA GLN A 483 -0.81 -11.59 -27.91
C GLN A 483 0.48 -10.76 -27.79
N PHE A 484 1.22 -10.87 -26.67
CA PHE A 484 2.52 -10.21 -26.52
C PHE A 484 3.57 -10.80 -27.48
N ALA A 485 3.64 -12.14 -27.57
CA ALA A 485 4.59 -12.78 -28.47
C ALA A 485 4.40 -12.34 -29.93
N ALA A 486 3.14 -12.29 -30.40
CA ALA A 486 2.82 -11.85 -31.75
C ALA A 486 3.23 -10.40 -32.01
N ARG A 487 2.91 -9.47 -31.08
CA ARG A 487 3.26 -8.05 -31.21
C ARG A 487 4.76 -7.83 -31.20
N VAL A 488 5.49 -8.51 -30.31
CA VAL A 488 6.96 -8.38 -30.22
C VAL A 488 7.64 -8.95 -31.43
N LEU A 489 7.23 -10.14 -31.92
CA LEU A 489 7.75 -10.72 -33.17
C LEU A 489 7.49 -9.80 -34.35
N LYS A 490 6.30 -9.24 -34.45
CA LYS A 490 5.96 -8.27 -35.53
C LYS A 490 6.80 -7.01 -35.43
N LEU A 491 6.96 -6.45 -34.21
CA LEU A 491 7.82 -5.28 -33.99
C LEU A 491 9.26 -5.53 -34.38
N ARG A 492 9.77 -6.76 -34.25
CA ARG A 492 11.11 -7.20 -34.65
C ARG A 492 11.21 -7.55 -36.13
N GLY A 493 10.14 -7.35 -36.93
CA GLY A 493 10.15 -7.50 -38.40
C GLY A 493 9.89 -8.91 -38.92
N HIS A 494 9.39 -9.83 -38.05
CA HIS A 494 9.04 -11.19 -38.50
C HIS A 494 7.66 -11.23 -39.18
N ASP A 495 7.43 -12.25 -40.00
CA ASP A 495 6.13 -12.58 -40.59
C ASP A 495 5.35 -13.48 -39.62
N VAL A 496 4.27 -12.97 -39.04
CA VAL A 496 3.57 -13.59 -37.90
C VAL A 496 2.17 -14.00 -38.26
N THR A 497 1.84 -15.29 -37.99
CA THR A 497 0.46 -15.80 -38.02
C THR A 497 0.07 -16.31 -36.65
N VAL A 498 -1.09 -15.87 -36.13
CA VAL A 498 -1.63 -16.28 -34.85
C VAL A 498 -2.81 -17.21 -35.03
N PHE A 499 -2.78 -18.34 -34.31
CA PHE A 499 -3.82 -19.34 -34.32
C PHE A 499 -4.54 -19.39 -32.99
N ASP A 500 -5.86 -19.26 -32.97
CA ASP A 500 -6.72 -19.51 -31.81
C ASP A 500 -8.12 -19.99 -32.25
N ARG A 501 -8.71 -20.90 -31.53
CA ARG A 501 -10.07 -21.36 -31.82
C ARG A 501 -11.13 -20.28 -31.61
N GLU A 502 -10.85 -19.31 -30.72
CA GLU A 502 -11.75 -18.24 -30.35
C GLU A 502 -11.49 -17.00 -31.22
N ARG A 503 -12.32 -16.77 -32.21
CA ARG A 503 -12.19 -15.61 -33.13
C ARG A 503 -12.11 -14.28 -32.39
N SER A 504 -12.90 -14.09 -31.34
CA SER A 504 -12.93 -12.86 -30.54
C SER A 504 -11.57 -12.47 -29.93
N ARG A 505 -10.68 -13.43 -29.70
CA ARG A 505 -9.32 -13.16 -29.24
C ARG A 505 -8.39 -12.71 -30.35
N LEU A 506 -8.59 -13.24 -31.55
CA LEU A 506 -7.86 -12.85 -32.74
C LEU A 506 -8.18 -11.42 -33.17
N ASP A 507 -9.40 -10.97 -32.93
CA ASP A 507 -9.87 -9.61 -33.27
C ASP A 507 -9.13 -8.49 -32.48
N TYR A 508 -8.43 -8.82 -31.39
CA TYR A 508 -7.54 -7.89 -30.67
C TYR A 508 -6.18 -7.68 -31.33
N LEU A 509 -5.83 -8.50 -32.33
CA LEU A 509 -4.59 -8.33 -33.09
C LEU A 509 -4.81 -7.29 -34.18
N GLY A 510 -3.93 -6.28 -34.18
CA GLY A 510 -4.01 -5.20 -35.17
C GLY A 510 -3.61 -5.63 -36.60
N ASP A 511 -3.74 -4.70 -37.51
CA ASP A 511 -3.34 -4.88 -38.90
C ASP A 511 -1.89 -5.35 -39.04
N GLY A 512 -1.66 -6.23 -40.02
CA GLY A 512 -0.33 -6.74 -40.37
C GLY A 512 0.12 -7.98 -39.56
N ILE A 513 -0.76 -8.57 -38.69
CA ILE A 513 -0.60 -9.90 -38.11
C ILE A 513 -1.66 -10.80 -38.72
N ALA A 514 -1.25 -11.88 -39.39
CA ALA A 514 -2.18 -12.84 -39.96
C ALA A 514 -2.85 -13.65 -38.86
N THR A 515 -4.14 -14.01 -39.02
CA THR A 515 -4.91 -14.77 -38.00
C THR A 515 -5.68 -15.91 -38.64
N SER A 516 -5.75 -17.06 -37.98
CA SER A 516 -6.57 -18.18 -38.39
C SER A 516 -7.18 -18.92 -37.20
N THR A 517 -8.39 -19.46 -37.35
CA THR A 517 -9.01 -20.36 -36.40
C THR A 517 -8.72 -21.83 -36.66
N VAL A 518 -8.04 -22.13 -37.74
CA VAL A 518 -7.69 -23.49 -38.17
C VAL A 518 -6.17 -23.61 -38.32
N PHE A 519 -5.61 -24.75 -37.94
CA PHE A 519 -4.18 -25.04 -38.11
C PHE A 519 -3.92 -25.44 -39.55
N GLU A 520 -3.53 -24.47 -40.38
CA GLU A 520 -3.17 -24.65 -41.74
C GLU A 520 -1.71 -24.28 -41.98
N HIS A 521 -1.02 -24.98 -42.88
CA HIS A 521 0.36 -24.69 -43.27
C HIS A 521 1.37 -24.60 -42.13
N ILE A 522 1.15 -25.34 -41.01
CA ILE A 522 2.07 -25.38 -39.86
C ILE A 522 3.49 -25.84 -40.28
N ASP A 523 3.60 -26.62 -41.32
CA ASP A 523 4.85 -27.09 -41.94
C ASP A 523 5.65 -26.00 -42.64
N THR A 524 5.15 -24.76 -42.68
CA THR A 524 5.83 -23.65 -43.32
C THR A 524 6.51 -22.68 -42.36
N PHE A 525 6.28 -22.82 -41.03
CA PHE A 525 6.83 -21.92 -40.02
C PHE A 525 8.18 -22.41 -39.51
N GLU A 526 9.14 -21.50 -39.42
CA GLU A 526 10.46 -21.76 -38.84
C GLU A 526 10.46 -21.72 -37.31
N TRP A 527 9.69 -20.78 -36.75
CA TRP A 527 9.52 -20.61 -35.33
C TRP A 527 8.05 -20.75 -34.95
N ILE A 528 7.82 -21.49 -33.87
CA ILE A 528 6.47 -21.69 -33.30
C ILE A 528 6.50 -21.35 -31.81
N VAL A 529 5.63 -20.44 -31.40
CA VAL A 529 5.42 -20.10 -29.98
C VAL A 529 4.12 -20.81 -29.53
N GLU A 530 4.24 -21.78 -28.63
CA GLU A 530 3.12 -22.49 -28.03
C GLU A 530 2.75 -21.77 -26.71
N ALA A 531 1.57 -21.15 -26.67
CA ALA A 531 1.06 -20.34 -25.55
C ALA A 531 -0.31 -20.81 -25.04
N THR A 532 -0.75 -22.01 -25.41
CA THR A 532 -2.05 -22.56 -24.96
C THR A 532 -1.92 -23.41 -23.70
N GLY A 533 -0.78 -24.07 -23.48
CA GLY A 533 -0.59 -25.09 -22.47
C GLY A 533 -1.41 -26.37 -22.70
N SER A 534 -2.04 -26.53 -23.87
CA SER A 534 -2.82 -27.71 -24.21
C SER A 534 -1.93 -28.80 -24.77
N HIS A 535 -1.91 -29.96 -24.12
CA HIS A 535 -1.20 -31.14 -24.61
C HIS A 535 -1.65 -31.55 -26.01
N GLU A 536 -2.96 -31.57 -26.28
CA GLU A 536 -3.51 -31.96 -27.59
C GLU A 536 -3.05 -31.04 -28.70
N VAL A 537 -3.06 -29.72 -28.45
CA VAL A 537 -2.56 -28.71 -29.37
C VAL A 537 -1.07 -28.90 -29.60
N LEU A 538 -0.28 -29.04 -28.55
CA LEU A 538 1.16 -29.27 -28.63
C LEU A 538 1.48 -30.50 -29.50
N MET A 539 0.81 -31.63 -29.26
CA MET A 539 1.03 -32.87 -30.05
C MET A 539 0.61 -32.72 -31.50
N THR A 540 -0.47 -31.97 -31.77
CA THR A 540 -0.93 -31.71 -33.14
C THR A 540 0.11 -30.88 -33.90
N VAL A 541 0.61 -29.80 -33.28
CA VAL A 541 1.61 -28.92 -33.87
C VAL A 541 2.92 -29.66 -34.09
N LEU A 542 3.39 -30.47 -33.14
CA LEU A 542 4.61 -31.28 -33.26
C LEU A 542 4.56 -32.28 -34.43
N LYS A 543 3.39 -32.82 -34.72
CA LYS A 543 3.22 -33.73 -35.89
C LYS A 543 3.30 -33.02 -37.21
N GLN A 544 2.89 -31.74 -37.28
CA GLN A 544 2.73 -30.98 -38.50
C GLN A 544 3.88 -30.00 -38.78
N CYS A 545 4.69 -29.62 -37.78
CA CYS A 545 5.71 -28.59 -37.90
C CYS A 545 6.83 -28.97 -38.88
N ALA A 546 7.46 -27.97 -39.47
CA ALA A 546 8.52 -28.10 -40.47
C ALA A 546 9.74 -28.88 -39.94
N THR A 547 10.52 -29.42 -40.88
CA THR A 547 11.91 -29.83 -40.61
C THR A 547 12.76 -28.61 -40.25
N GLY A 548 13.59 -28.71 -39.22
CA GLY A 548 14.40 -27.60 -38.68
C GLY A 548 13.63 -26.58 -37.86
N CYS A 549 12.35 -26.81 -37.59
CA CYS A 549 11.53 -25.90 -36.79
C CYS A 549 12.00 -25.83 -35.32
N THR A 550 12.03 -24.63 -34.77
CA THR A 550 12.21 -24.44 -33.30
C THR A 550 10.90 -24.01 -32.66
N MET A 551 10.48 -24.77 -31.65
CA MET A 551 9.27 -24.52 -30.89
C MET A 551 9.59 -23.99 -29.48
N LEU A 552 9.05 -22.83 -29.14
CA LEU A 552 9.11 -22.23 -27.79
C LEU A 552 7.85 -22.61 -27.01
N LEU A 553 8.02 -23.28 -25.89
CA LEU A 553 6.93 -23.59 -24.97
C LEU A 553 6.83 -22.48 -23.90
N MET A 554 5.71 -21.78 -23.91
CA MET A 554 5.34 -20.76 -22.93
C MET A 554 4.11 -21.17 -22.11
N GLY A 555 3.23 -21.99 -22.68
CA GLY A 555 2.16 -22.65 -21.94
C GLY A 555 2.71 -23.82 -21.12
N LEU A 556 2.07 -24.15 -19.97
CA LEU A 556 2.43 -25.29 -19.12
C LEU A 556 1.53 -26.47 -19.43
N PRO A 557 1.97 -27.48 -20.21
CA PRO A 557 1.20 -28.71 -20.40
C PRO A 557 1.37 -29.61 -19.18
N TYR A 558 0.39 -29.60 -18.27
CA TYR A 558 0.42 -30.43 -17.07
C TYR A 558 0.23 -31.92 -17.35
N GLY A 559 0.83 -32.75 -16.52
CA GLY A 559 0.71 -34.20 -16.56
C GLY A 559 1.90 -34.90 -17.25
N SER A 560 1.81 -36.24 -17.34
CA SER A 560 2.80 -37.06 -18.06
C SER A 560 2.22 -37.48 -19.40
N HIS A 561 2.98 -37.22 -20.47
CA HIS A 561 2.54 -37.48 -21.83
C HIS A 561 3.54 -38.31 -22.59
N SER A 562 3.07 -39.21 -23.47
CA SER A 562 3.92 -39.99 -24.36
C SER A 562 4.40 -39.11 -25.52
N PHE A 563 5.71 -39.13 -25.78
CA PHE A 563 6.34 -38.38 -26.86
C PHE A 563 7.34 -39.25 -27.61
N SER A 564 7.34 -39.18 -28.95
CA SER A 564 8.34 -39.85 -29.78
C SER A 564 9.53 -38.91 -30.03
N PHE A 565 10.67 -39.24 -29.46
CA PHE A 565 11.93 -38.51 -29.70
C PHE A 565 12.49 -38.71 -31.11
N GLU A 566 12.06 -39.79 -31.80
CA GLU A 566 12.45 -40.05 -33.20
C GLU A 566 12.09 -38.85 -34.08
N SER A 567 10.90 -38.27 -33.92
CA SER A 567 10.46 -37.11 -34.69
C SER A 567 11.27 -35.86 -34.47
N MET A 568 11.94 -35.72 -33.35
CA MET A 568 12.86 -34.61 -33.07
C MET A 568 14.16 -34.77 -33.83
N VAL A 569 14.75 -35.98 -33.77
CA VAL A 569 16.02 -36.29 -34.38
C VAL A 569 15.89 -36.38 -35.93
N ALA A 570 14.87 -37.09 -36.41
CA ALA A 570 14.65 -37.32 -37.82
C ALA A 570 14.33 -36.05 -38.62
N PHE A 571 13.77 -35.02 -37.96
CA PHE A 571 13.39 -33.75 -38.62
C PHE A 571 14.17 -32.54 -38.09
N ASP A 572 15.27 -32.74 -37.37
CA ASP A 572 16.14 -31.66 -36.85
C ASP A 572 15.35 -30.58 -36.10
N ARG A 573 14.39 -30.99 -35.28
CA ARG A 573 13.50 -30.10 -34.54
C ARG A 573 14.02 -29.77 -33.17
N SER A 574 13.74 -28.57 -32.68
CA SER A 574 14.11 -28.13 -31.31
C SER A 574 12.87 -27.76 -30.50
N ILE A 575 12.87 -28.13 -29.22
CA ILE A 575 11.87 -27.65 -28.24
C ILE A 575 12.61 -26.89 -27.13
N VAL A 576 12.17 -25.64 -26.89
CA VAL A 576 12.78 -24.73 -25.90
C VAL A 576 11.72 -24.36 -24.87
N GLY A 577 11.92 -24.73 -23.62
CA GLY A 577 11.09 -24.28 -22.50
C GLY A 577 11.61 -22.96 -21.92
N THR A 578 10.72 -22.15 -21.37
CA THR A 578 11.08 -20.90 -20.69
C THR A 578 10.21 -20.68 -19.46
N VAL A 579 10.79 -20.03 -18.43
CA VAL A 579 10.07 -19.60 -17.21
C VAL A 579 10.72 -18.35 -16.63
N GLY A 580 9.90 -17.40 -16.15
CA GLY A 580 10.36 -16.17 -15.51
C GLY A 580 11.17 -15.26 -16.46
N SER A 581 11.85 -14.31 -15.90
CA SER A 581 12.60 -13.27 -16.62
C SER A 581 13.81 -12.80 -15.80
N SER A 582 14.68 -12.00 -16.41
CA SER A 582 15.83 -11.34 -15.77
C SER A 582 15.63 -9.84 -15.72
N ALA A 583 16.52 -9.12 -15.01
CA ALA A 583 16.52 -7.66 -14.99
C ALA A 583 16.63 -7.05 -16.39
N ALA A 584 17.44 -7.66 -17.27
CA ALA A 584 17.57 -7.21 -18.67
C ALA A 584 16.26 -7.37 -19.46
N ASP A 585 15.52 -8.46 -19.24
CA ASP A 585 14.23 -8.70 -19.88
C ASP A 585 13.17 -7.71 -19.40
N PHE A 586 13.14 -7.34 -18.09
CA PHE A 586 12.28 -6.27 -17.56
C PHE A 586 12.62 -4.91 -18.16
N ALA A 587 13.89 -4.56 -18.24
CA ALA A 587 14.32 -3.30 -18.85
C ALA A 587 13.92 -3.23 -20.34
N GLU A 588 13.99 -4.33 -21.07
CA GLU A 588 13.51 -4.40 -22.45
C GLU A 588 11.99 -4.32 -22.53
N ALA A 589 11.26 -4.99 -21.63
CA ALA A 589 9.80 -4.93 -21.57
C ALA A 589 9.31 -3.49 -21.37
N LEU A 590 9.89 -2.75 -20.43
CA LEU A 590 9.53 -1.34 -20.19
C LEU A 590 9.81 -0.44 -21.41
N ARG A 591 10.87 -0.71 -22.19
CA ARG A 591 11.13 0.00 -23.45
C ARG A 591 10.16 -0.40 -24.57
N THR A 592 9.66 -1.64 -24.53
CA THR A 592 8.78 -2.20 -25.57
C THR A 592 7.32 -1.82 -25.37
N LEU A 593 6.85 -1.67 -24.12
CA LEU A 593 5.47 -1.31 -23.79
C LEU A 593 4.92 -0.11 -24.57
N PRO A 594 5.63 1.03 -24.72
CA PRO A 594 5.12 2.17 -25.47
C PRO A 594 5.11 1.95 -27.00
N LEU A 595 5.73 0.88 -27.51
CA LEU A 595 5.85 0.59 -28.93
C LEU A 595 4.79 -0.40 -29.44
N ILE A 596 4.02 -1.00 -28.55
CA ILE A 596 2.98 -1.99 -28.87
C ILE A 596 1.62 -1.53 -28.30
N ASP A 597 0.53 -1.88 -28.98
CA ASP A 597 -0.81 -1.63 -28.46
C ASP A 597 -1.10 -2.53 -27.26
N THR A 598 -1.33 -1.90 -26.11
CA THR A 598 -1.66 -2.57 -24.85
C THR A 598 -3.10 -2.31 -24.39
N SER A 599 -3.91 -1.59 -25.18
CA SER A 599 -5.27 -1.17 -24.82
C SER A 599 -6.18 -2.33 -24.43
N CYS A 600 -6.05 -3.47 -25.10
CA CYS A 600 -6.85 -4.67 -24.86
C CYS A 600 -6.56 -5.38 -23.52
N PHE A 601 -5.44 -5.06 -22.87
CA PHE A 601 -5.06 -5.69 -21.60
C PHE A 601 -5.45 -4.88 -20.35
N VAL A 602 -5.71 -3.57 -20.51
CA VAL A 602 -5.94 -2.66 -19.36
C VAL A 602 -7.41 -2.23 -19.20
N GLN A 603 -8.34 -2.94 -19.85
CA GLN A 603 -9.75 -2.56 -19.90
C GLN A 603 -10.54 -2.89 -18.63
N LYS A 604 -10.09 -3.85 -17.84
CA LYS A 604 -10.81 -4.36 -16.67
C LYS A 604 -9.95 -4.32 -15.43
N ALA A 605 -10.29 -3.38 -14.53
CA ALA A 605 -9.67 -3.27 -13.22
C ALA A 605 -10.77 -3.31 -12.13
N PHE A 606 -10.49 -3.98 -11.02
CA PHE A 606 -11.39 -4.14 -9.89
C PHE A 606 -10.70 -3.67 -8.60
N PRO A 607 -11.42 -3.06 -7.65
CA PRO A 607 -10.90 -2.86 -6.31
C PRO A 607 -10.47 -4.19 -5.68
N LEU A 608 -9.47 -4.15 -4.80
CA LEU A 608 -8.98 -5.36 -4.11
C LEU A 608 -10.11 -6.11 -3.38
N ALA A 609 -11.08 -5.38 -2.83
CA ALA A 609 -12.24 -5.96 -2.15
C ALA A 609 -13.16 -6.80 -3.08
N GLU A 610 -13.04 -6.63 -4.40
CA GLU A 610 -13.82 -7.36 -5.39
C GLU A 610 -13.01 -8.48 -6.09
N PHE A 611 -11.96 -8.97 -5.45
CA PHE A 611 -11.08 -10.00 -6.00
C PHE A 611 -11.84 -11.26 -6.49
N ASP A 612 -12.91 -11.66 -5.81
CA ASP A 612 -13.74 -12.80 -6.21
C ASP A 612 -14.37 -12.60 -7.60
N LYS A 613 -14.88 -11.38 -7.87
CA LYS A 613 -15.45 -11.04 -9.17
C LYS A 613 -14.37 -11.01 -10.26
N ALA A 614 -13.21 -10.46 -9.93
CA ALA A 614 -12.07 -10.42 -10.82
C ALA A 614 -11.59 -11.83 -11.19
N TRP A 615 -11.47 -12.75 -10.22
CA TRP A 615 -11.10 -14.13 -10.47
C TRP A 615 -12.17 -14.90 -11.27
N ALA A 616 -13.45 -14.66 -11.02
CA ALA A 616 -14.53 -15.26 -11.81
C ALA A 616 -14.44 -14.84 -13.29
N LEU A 617 -14.12 -13.56 -13.54
CA LEU A 617 -13.95 -13.05 -14.90
C LEU A 617 -12.73 -13.68 -15.61
N VAL A 618 -11.60 -13.86 -14.92
CA VAL A 618 -10.43 -14.56 -15.49
C VAL A 618 -10.78 -16.00 -15.86
N ARG A 619 -11.48 -16.72 -14.98
CA ARG A 619 -11.93 -18.10 -15.23
C ARG A 619 -12.87 -18.22 -16.42
N SER A 620 -13.70 -17.22 -16.68
CA SER A 620 -14.60 -17.21 -17.85
C SER A 620 -13.85 -17.17 -19.19
N ARG A 621 -12.57 -16.77 -19.17
CA ARG A 621 -11.71 -16.58 -20.34
C ARG A 621 -12.27 -15.61 -21.40
N SER A 622 -13.22 -14.77 -21.01
CA SER A 622 -13.90 -13.81 -21.89
C SER A 622 -13.10 -12.52 -22.13
N VAL A 623 -12.03 -12.31 -21.38
CA VAL A 623 -11.13 -11.13 -21.48
C VAL A 623 -9.68 -11.59 -21.51
N LEU A 624 -8.80 -10.75 -22.07
CA LEU A 624 -7.37 -11.09 -22.16
C LEU A 624 -6.65 -10.93 -20.83
N LYS A 625 -6.98 -9.89 -20.06
CA LYS A 625 -6.36 -9.57 -18.79
C LYS A 625 -7.36 -8.90 -17.85
N VAL A 626 -7.21 -9.16 -16.57
CA VAL A 626 -7.92 -8.49 -15.47
C VAL A 626 -6.88 -7.98 -14.49
N MET A 627 -7.12 -6.81 -13.91
CA MET A 627 -6.25 -6.21 -12.91
C MET A 627 -7.00 -5.99 -11.60
N LEU A 628 -6.29 -6.00 -10.48
CA LEU A 628 -6.76 -5.45 -9.21
C LEU A 628 -6.08 -4.09 -8.97
N GLN A 629 -6.83 -3.19 -8.31
CA GLN A 629 -6.38 -1.89 -7.82
C GLN A 629 -6.49 -1.88 -6.30
N PRO A 630 -5.42 -2.15 -5.57
CA PRO A 630 -5.45 -2.21 -4.10
C PRO A 630 -5.83 -0.90 -3.43
N ASP A 631 -5.46 0.24 -3.99
CA ASP A 631 -5.69 1.58 -3.44
C ASP A 631 -7.10 2.17 -3.67
N GLY A 632 -8.06 1.40 -4.18
CA GLY A 632 -9.43 1.89 -4.37
C GLY A 632 -9.60 3.02 -5.40
N GLY A 633 -8.63 3.19 -6.26
CA GLY A 633 -8.73 3.96 -7.51
C GLY A 633 -9.25 5.40 -7.42
N ALA A 634 -8.47 6.34 -6.94
CA ALA A 634 -8.57 7.70 -7.47
C ALA A 634 -7.97 7.68 -8.89
N ALA A 635 -8.83 7.62 -9.90
CA ALA A 635 -8.42 7.71 -11.30
C ALA A 635 -7.64 9.02 -11.50
N ALA A 636 -6.35 8.91 -11.82
CA ALA A 636 -5.65 10.06 -12.40
C ALA A 636 -6.41 10.46 -13.68
N PRO A 637 -6.71 11.76 -13.89
CA PRO A 637 -7.39 12.19 -15.09
C PRO A 637 -6.55 11.79 -16.31
N ALA A 638 -7.18 11.12 -17.27
CA ALA A 638 -6.59 10.79 -18.55
C ALA A 638 -6.02 12.08 -19.18
N ALA A 639 -4.74 12.09 -19.47
CA ALA A 639 -4.13 13.16 -20.26
C ALA A 639 -4.86 13.21 -21.60
N GLN A 640 -5.58 14.31 -21.86
CA GLN A 640 -6.16 14.56 -23.16
C GLN A 640 -5.02 14.73 -24.17
N PRO A 641 -5.10 14.10 -25.35
CA PRO A 641 -4.11 14.31 -26.39
C PRO A 641 -4.15 15.78 -26.80
N GLY A 642 -3.00 16.45 -26.69
CA GLY A 642 -2.83 17.85 -27.03
C GLY A 642 -3.28 18.12 -28.46
N SER A 643 -4.21 19.05 -28.62
CA SER A 643 -4.57 19.63 -29.92
C SER A 643 -3.34 20.30 -30.51
N VAL A 644 -2.85 19.75 -31.58
CA VAL A 644 -1.87 20.40 -32.47
C VAL A 644 -2.53 21.68 -33.00
N ARG A 645 -2.06 22.84 -32.56
CA ARG A 645 -2.38 24.10 -33.22
C ARG A 645 -1.56 24.20 -34.48
N GLU A 646 -2.21 24.10 -35.63
CA GLU A 646 -1.67 24.52 -36.91
C GLU A 646 -1.37 26.04 -36.84
N HIS A 647 -0.10 26.40 -36.97
CA HIS A 647 0.31 27.74 -37.32
C HIS A 647 0.18 27.88 -38.85
N VAL A 648 -0.90 28.53 -39.28
CA VAL A 648 -0.98 29.12 -40.61
C VAL A 648 -0.20 30.42 -40.59
N SER A 649 0.91 30.46 -41.34
CA SER A 649 1.64 31.69 -41.66
C SER A 649 0.97 32.40 -42.85
N THR A 650 0.62 33.64 -42.64
CA THR A 650 0.56 34.65 -43.70
C THR A 650 1.67 35.66 -43.50
#